data_62ae250593ca5d8ea05278802d80c0cf
#
_entry.id   62ae250593ca5d8ea05278802d80c0cf
#
_cell.length_a   1.000
_cell.length_b   1.000
_cell.length_c   1.000
_cell.angle_alpha   90.00
_cell.angle_beta   90.00
_cell.angle_gamma   90.00
#
_symmetry.space_group_name_H-M   'P 1'
#
loop_
_entity.id
_entity.type
_entity.pdbx_description
1 polymer ?
#
loop_
_entity_poly.entity_id
_entity_poly.type
_entity_poly.pdbx_seq_one_letter_code
_entity_poly.pdbx_strand_id
1 'polypeptide(L)'
;MYEFVLNGKKISFEENMNLLEYLREEANLTSVKNGCGEGACGACMVLINGVQGRACINTLEKINGKEVQTVEGLSEFEKQVFSWSFSKVGAVQCGFCIPGMVISAKGLFNRNLNPSKDEIKAAIKGNVCRCTGYVKIIEAIELSAQIFRQGKLNFDLERNGSIGKSLTRIDAMDKILGTAIYVDDMKIDGLAYGSALRTKYPRALVKKINIDKALNHPNVITILTAKDIPGNRYIGHISKDWPALIAVGEETRYVGDAIALVAAKSKKALKEILQLIEVEYEELVPLTKPEVAMRYDAPRIHPEGNIYRSERVRRGNIEDALKNSKYIVTNSYSTPFTEHAFLEPESALAMPDGDGVLVYTGSQGIYDEQREISELLGLPKKKIRCISKYVGGGFGGKEDMSVQHHAALLAYIIKMPVKITLSRKESIMIHPKRHAMEIKVTTACDEEGKLTAFIANIVADTGAYASLGGPVLQRACTHAAGPYRCNNVDITGTAVYTNNPPAGAFRGFGVTQSVFAGECNLNLLAEKVGISSWEIRYRNAVEPGDILTNGQIADSGTAIKETLLALKDKYYDNEIVGIACCMKNSGIGVGLPDIGRCNLVIKDGVINVRTSAACIGQGIGTIMTQIICEITGLSPNKVAIGFPDTFDSPNSGTTTASRQTLFTGEAVRIATMKFMEEVMKQYSEENLINHTKESCIERSIIRKWLLNNTDKVLNLLNDREFYGEYRGITDPINSPKENPVSHVAYGYATQLAILDKNGKLKEIVAAHDVGRAINPINVEGQIEGGVVMSLGYALTEDYPLNNCIPIAKFGTLGLFRAPAVPNILPIIIEKNTSDLAYGAKGIGEITSIPTAPAIQGAYYMLDHKFRTTLPLEDTFYKK
;
A
#
# COMPACT_ATOMS: atom_id res chain seq x y z
N MET A 1 -3.56 41.09 16.47
CA MET A 1 -2.59 41.04 15.33
C MET A 1 -1.39 40.23 15.78
N TYR A 2 -0.98 39.26 14.99
CA TYR A 2 0.15 38.34 15.25
C TYR A 2 1.21 38.58 14.15
N GLU A 3 2.44 38.85 14.55
CA GLU A 3 3.52 39.16 13.64
C GLU A 3 4.61 38.08 13.76
N PHE A 4 5.09 37.58 12.63
CA PHE A 4 6.16 36.60 12.56
C PHE A 4 6.89 36.69 11.22
N VAL A 5 8.04 36.05 11.11
CA VAL A 5 8.77 35.95 9.84
C VAL A 5 8.53 34.57 9.23
N LEU A 6 8.04 34.50 7.98
CA LEU A 6 7.81 33.26 7.24
C LEU A 6 8.71 33.21 6.00
N ASN A 7 9.64 32.25 5.98
CA ASN A 7 10.60 32.11 4.86
C ASN A 7 11.30 33.43 4.51
N GLY A 8 11.73 34.21 5.53
CA GLY A 8 12.41 35.48 5.38
C GLY A 8 11.49 36.69 5.13
N LYS A 9 10.18 36.51 5.02
CA LYS A 9 9.20 37.60 4.81
C LYS A 9 8.44 37.91 6.10
N LYS A 10 8.29 39.19 6.44
CA LYS A 10 7.45 39.60 7.56
C LYS A 10 5.98 39.38 7.22
N ILE A 11 5.26 38.75 8.11
CA ILE A 11 3.83 38.45 8.02
C ILE A 11 3.13 39.10 9.21
N SER A 12 1.95 39.67 8.95
CA SER A 12 1.02 40.17 9.96
C SER A 12 -0.37 39.61 9.69
N PHE A 13 -1.03 39.01 10.70
CA PHE A 13 -2.33 38.37 10.57
C PHE A 13 -3.21 38.68 11.79
N GLU A 14 -4.48 38.95 11.58
CA GLU A 14 -5.36 39.44 12.66
C GLU A 14 -5.90 38.35 13.56
N GLU A 15 -6.28 37.21 12.96
CA GLU A 15 -6.92 36.11 13.68
C GLU A 15 -5.88 35.11 14.24
N ASN A 16 -6.19 34.59 15.44
CA ASN A 16 -5.41 33.43 15.95
C ASN A 16 -5.95 32.15 15.34
N MET A 17 -5.12 31.47 14.59
CA MET A 17 -5.46 30.19 13.99
C MET A 17 -4.32 29.16 14.14
N ASN A 18 -4.59 27.91 13.80
CA ASN A 18 -3.58 26.87 13.79
C ASN A 18 -2.51 27.17 12.72
N LEU A 19 -1.23 27.01 13.08
CA LEU A 19 -0.14 27.32 12.14
C LEU A 19 -0.18 26.44 10.88
N LEU A 20 -0.54 25.14 11.01
CA LEU A 20 -0.67 24.27 9.84
C LEU A 20 -1.76 24.76 8.88
N GLU A 21 -2.90 25.17 9.44
CA GLU A 21 -4.01 25.71 8.67
C GLU A 21 -3.59 27.01 7.97
N TYR A 22 -2.95 27.93 8.68
CA TYR A 22 -2.41 29.18 8.09
C TYR A 22 -1.44 28.87 6.93
N LEU A 23 -0.46 28.00 7.15
CA LEU A 23 0.56 27.70 6.12
C LEU A 23 -0.08 27.10 4.86
N ARG A 24 -1.10 26.25 5.00
CA ARG A 24 -1.73 25.57 3.87
C ARG A 24 -2.83 26.38 3.19
N GLU A 25 -3.67 27.05 3.98
CA GLU A 25 -4.87 27.71 3.41
C GLU A 25 -4.58 29.16 3.02
N GLU A 26 -3.83 29.91 3.85
CA GLU A 26 -3.55 31.33 3.60
C GLU A 26 -2.22 31.51 2.85
N ALA A 27 -1.13 30.90 3.33
CA ALA A 27 0.19 31.07 2.73
C ALA A 27 0.45 30.15 1.52
N ASN A 28 -0.41 29.18 1.26
CA ASN A 28 -0.35 28.25 0.12
C ASN A 28 0.94 27.39 0.07
N LEU A 29 1.49 27.06 1.24
CA LEU A 29 2.72 26.26 1.38
C LEU A 29 2.38 24.78 1.52
N THR A 30 2.30 24.09 0.39
CA THR A 30 1.84 22.69 0.32
C THR A 30 2.90 21.66 0.72
N SER A 31 4.16 22.05 0.88
CA SER A 31 5.20 21.17 1.44
C SER A 31 4.86 20.74 2.88
N VAL A 32 4.14 21.58 3.62
CA VAL A 32 3.69 21.29 4.99
C VAL A 32 2.43 20.46 4.94
N LYS A 33 2.57 19.12 5.10
CA LYS A 33 1.48 18.16 4.91
C LYS A 33 0.69 17.91 6.19
N ASN A 34 -0.63 17.76 6.05
CA ASN A 34 -1.51 17.35 7.16
C ASN A 34 -1.67 15.84 7.20
N GLY A 35 -0.82 15.14 7.97
CA GLY A 35 -0.89 13.68 8.09
C GLY A 35 -1.74 13.20 9.27
N CYS A 36 -1.57 13.74 10.47
CA CYS A 36 -2.31 13.30 11.65
C CYS A 36 -3.10 14.41 12.36
N GLY A 37 -2.71 15.67 12.25
CA GLY A 37 -3.34 16.79 12.95
C GLY A 37 -3.18 16.80 14.49
N GLU A 38 -2.47 15.80 15.05
CA GLU A 38 -2.36 15.57 16.51
C GLU A 38 -0.91 15.58 17.05
N GLY A 39 0.04 16.07 16.25
CA GLY A 39 1.44 16.16 16.66
C GLY A 39 2.23 14.84 16.63
N ALA A 40 1.70 13.75 16.07
CA ALA A 40 2.34 12.44 16.15
C ALA A 40 3.21 12.05 14.95
N CYS A 41 2.83 12.45 13.71
CA CYS A 41 3.45 11.94 12.48
C CYS A 41 4.64 12.77 11.95
N GLY A 42 4.73 14.06 12.25
CA GLY A 42 5.80 14.95 11.78
C GLY A 42 5.75 15.33 10.30
N ALA A 43 4.69 15.00 9.55
CA ALA A 43 4.54 15.42 8.15
C ALA A 43 4.41 16.97 8.02
N CYS A 44 3.96 17.63 9.08
CA CYS A 44 3.83 19.08 9.18
C CYS A 44 5.03 19.76 9.86
N MET A 45 6.23 19.16 9.78
CA MET A 45 7.43 19.73 10.40
C MET A 45 7.83 21.06 9.74
N VAL A 46 8.13 22.05 10.58
CA VAL A 46 8.71 23.35 10.20
C VAL A 46 9.87 23.67 11.13
N LEU A 47 10.73 24.64 10.80
CA LEU A 47 11.65 25.20 11.77
C LEU A 47 11.02 26.44 12.40
N ILE A 48 11.06 26.56 13.71
CA ILE A 48 10.67 27.73 14.49
C ILE A 48 11.93 28.24 15.18
N ASN A 49 12.40 29.43 14.82
CA ASN A 49 13.70 29.96 15.23
C ASN A 49 14.85 28.94 15.00
N GLY A 50 14.84 28.29 13.82
CA GLY A 50 15.87 27.29 13.45
C GLY A 50 15.73 25.92 14.12
N VAL A 51 14.76 25.71 15.00
CA VAL A 51 14.51 24.44 15.73
C VAL A 51 13.24 23.76 15.21
N GLN A 52 13.25 22.43 15.14
CA GLN A 52 12.12 21.61 14.71
C GLN A 52 10.87 21.87 15.53
N GLY A 53 9.76 22.17 14.86
CA GLY A 53 8.43 22.34 15.42
C GLY A 53 7.36 21.71 14.53
N ARG A 54 6.28 21.23 15.13
CA ARG A 54 5.14 20.65 14.39
C ARG A 54 4.06 21.72 14.22
N ALA A 55 3.75 22.09 12.98
CA ALA A 55 2.79 23.16 12.70
C ALA A 55 1.40 22.85 13.27
N CYS A 56 0.94 21.59 13.26
CA CYS A 56 -0.41 21.20 13.69
C CYS A 56 -0.72 21.41 15.19
N ILE A 57 0.30 21.56 16.05
CA ILE A 57 0.13 21.81 17.49
C ILE A 57 0.58 23.21 17.93
N ASN A 58 0.89 24.07 16.96
CA ASN A 58 1.22 25.47 17.19
C ASN A 58 0.11 26.38 16.64
N THR A 59 -0.08 27.55 17.27
CA THR A 59 -0.97 28.60 16.85
C THR A 59 -0.17 29.85 16.47
N LEU A 60 -0.76 30.78 15.72
CA LEU A 60 -0.11 32.05 15.38
C LEU A 60 0.31 32.83 16.63
N GLU A 61 -0.47 32.75 17.71
CA GLU A 61 -0.11 33.31 19.01
C GLU A 61 1.20 32.75 19.57
N LYS A 62 1.39 31.42 19.51
CA LYS A 62 2.61 30.76 20.01
C LYS A 62 3.87 31.08 19.19
N ILE A 63 3.69 31.44 17.93
CA ILE A 63 4.81 31.77 17.03
C ILE A 63 4.97 33.28 16.83
N ASN A 64 4.21 34.10 17.53
CA ASN A 64 4.30 35.56 17.46
C ASN A 64 5.72 36.01 17.79
N GLY A 65 6.31 36.87 16.97
CA GLY A 65 7.69 37.36 17.07
C GLY A 65 8.76 36.35 16.66
N LYS A 66 8.42 35.17 16.14
CA LYS A 66 9.37 34.12 15.77
C LYS A 66 9.56 34.02 14.26
N GLU A 67 10.62 33.33 13.86
CA GLU A 67 10.86 32.95 12.48
C GLU A 67 10.37 31.52 12.23
N VAL A 68 9.63 31.33 11.12
CA VAL A 68 9.13 30.03 10.65
C VAL A 68 9.73 29.75 9.27
N GLN A 69 10.37 28.59 9.10
CA GLN A 69 10.92 28.16 7.82
C GLN A 69 10.31 26.81 7.39
N THR A 70 9.90 26.74 6.12
CA THR A 70 9.41 25.54 5.43
C THR A 70 10.39 25.13 4.32
N VAL A 71 10.12 24.06 3.56
CA VAL A 71 10.97 23.64 2.43
C VAL A 71 11.06 24.74 1.37
N GLU A 72 10.00 25.48 1.15
CA GLU A 72 9.98 26.59 0.18
C GLU A 72 10.98 27.69 0.55
N GLY A 73 11.28 27.86 1.83
CA GLY A 73 12.26 28.84 2.35
C GLY A 73 13.73 28.35 2.40
N LEU A 74 14.00 27.15 1.93
CA LEU A 74 15.39 26.66 1.77
C LEU A 74 16.07 27.41 0.62
N SER A 75 17.38 27.67 0.74
CA SER A 75 18.18 28.20 -0.38
C SER A 75 18.21 27.22 -1.55
N GLU A 76 18.51 27.73 -2.75
CA GLU A 76 18.57 26.86 -3.94
C GLU A 76 19.62 25.77 -3.81
N PHE A 77 20.75 26.06 -3.18
CA PHE A 77 21.79 25.07 -2.90
C PHE A 77 21.27 23.97 -1.95
N GLU A 78 20.56 24.33 -0.88
CA GLU A 78 19.97 23.35 0.04
C GLU A 78 18.93 22.47 -0.67
N LYS A 79 18.06 23.06 -1.48
CA LYS A 79 17.08 22.31 -2.29
C LYS A 79 17.79 21.34 -3.23
N GLN A 80 18.84 21.75 -3.90
CA GLN A 80 19.62 20.89 -4.79
C GLN A 80 20.28 19.74 -4.03
N VAL A 81 20.91 20.00 -2.87
CA VAL A 81 21.56 18.98 -2.05
C VAL A 81 20.57 17.94 -1.58
N PHE A 82 19.44 18.36 -1.00
CA PHE A 82 18.41 17.42 -0.53
C PHE A 82 17.77 16.64 -1.69
N SER A 83 17.46 17.35 -2.80
CA SER A 83 16.89 16.68 -3.99
C SER A 83 17.83 15.63 -4.54
N TRP A 84 19.11 15.94 -4.66
CA TRP A 84 20.10 15.01 -5.17
C TRP A 84 20.32 13.83 -4.21
N SER A 85 20.58 14.09 -2.93
CA SER A 85 20.90 13.05 -1.94
C SER A 85 19.76 12.05 -1.76
N PHE A 86 18.51 12.53 -1.58
CA PHE A 86 17.35 11.67 -1.42
C PHE A 86 17.01 10.88 -2.70
N SER A 87 17.25 11.49 -3.86
CA SER A 87 17.06 10.82 -5.15
C SER A 87 18.12 9.74 -5.39
N LYS A 88 19.40 10.04 -5.12
CA LYS A 88 20.56 9.16 -5.36
C LYS A 88 20.44 7.83 -4.63
N VAL A 89 20.03 7.85 -3.37
CA VAL A 89 19.89 6.63 -2.55
C VAL A 89 18.49 6.01 -2.58
N GLY A 90 17.55 6.57 -3.35
CA GLY A 90 16.19 6.04 -3.43
C GLY A 90 15.35 6.23 -2.15
N ALA A 91 15.59 7.31 -1.39
CA ALA A 91 14.92 7.60 -0.11
C ALA A 91 13.44 8.02 -0.24
N VAL A 92 12.90 8.09 -1.45
CA VAL A 92 11.54 8.59 -1.73
C VAL A 92 10.65 7.49 -2.26
N GLN A 93 9.48 7.29 -1.63
CA GLN A 93 8.44 6.42 -2.17
C GLN A 93 7.16 7.22 -2.43
N CYS A 94 6.17 7.21 -1.51
CA CYS A 94 4.96 8.00 -1.70
C CYS A 94 5.21 9.51 -1.61
N GLY A 95 6.23 9.95 -0.89
CA GLY A 95 6.68 11.35 -0.80
C GLY A 95 6.01 12.19 0.29
N PHE A 96 4.89 11.76 0.85
CA PHE A 96 4.07 12.58 1.77
C PHE A 96 4.82 13.02 3.06
N CYS A 97 5.71 12.18 3.59
CA CYS A 97 6.51 12.50 4.79
C CYS A 97 7.82 13.23 4.48
N ILE A 98 8.29 13.21 3.22
CA ILE A 98 9.66 13.61 2.87
C ILE A 98 9.95 15.09 3.11
N PRO A 99 9.07 16.05 2.77
CA PRO A 99 9.33 17.46 3.09
C PRO A 99 9.57 17.68 4.59
N GLY A 100 8.76 17.02 5.46
CA GLY A 100 8.96 17.05 6.91
C GLY A 100 10.28 16.41 7.36
N MET A 101 10.77 15.36 6.69
CA MET A 101 12.08 14.74 6.95
C MET A 101 13.21 15.68 6.55
N VAL A 102 13.11 16.36 5.41
CA VAL A 102 14.07 17.37 4.94
C VAL A 102 14.21 18.50 5.95
N ILE A 103 13.09 19.04 6.43
CA ILE A 103 13.09 20.09 7.46
C ILE A 103 13.70 19.57 8.78
N SER A 104 13.43 18.33 9.16
CA SER A 104 14.05 17.73 10.34
C SER A 104 15.57 17.59 10.19
N ALA A 105 16.03 17.20 9.02
CA ALA A 105 17.47 17.15 8.69
C ALA A 105 18.11 18.55 8.69
N LYS A 106 17.44 19.55 8.10
CA LYS A 106 17.91 20.94 8.13
C LYS A 106 18.05 21.46 9.57
N GLY A 107 17.07 21.18 10.44
CA GLY A 107 17.15 21.54 11.86
C GLY A 107 18.31 20.84 12.62
N LEU A 108 18.71 19.64 12.21
CA LEU A 108 19.92 18.97 12.70
C LEU A 108 21.17 19.69 12.19
N PHE A 109 21.23 20.00 10.89
CA PHE A 109 22.38 20.62 10.26
C PHE A 109 22.65 22.05 10.73
N ASN A 110 21.64 22.77 11.18
CA ASN A 110 21.83 24.06 11.85
C ASN A 110 22.68 23.96 13.12
N ARG A 111 22.81 22.79 13.73
CA ARG A 111 23.54 22.54 14.98
C ARG A 111 24.80 21.70 14.77
N ASN A 112 24.73 20.71 13.89
CA ASN A 112 25.80 19.74 13.65
C ASN A 112 25.79 19.28 12.18
N LEU A 113 26.82 19.66 11.43
CA LEU A 113 27.00 19.22 10.04
C LEU A 113 27.74 17.87 9.92
N ASN A 114 28.18 17.28 11.05
CA ASN A 114 28.83 15.96 11.06
C ASN A 114 28.12 15.00 12.01
N PRO A 115 26.80 14.75 11.79
CA PRO A 115 26.03 13.91 12.70
C PRO A 115 26.39 12.44 12.55
N SER A 116 26.39 11.72 13.67
CA SER A 116 26.38 10.27 13.71
C SER A 116 25.03 9.71 13.24
N LYS A 117 24.97 8.43 12.87
CA LYS A 117 23.70 7.76 12.52
C LYS A 117 22.67 7.84 13.63
N ASP A 118 23.09 7.74 14.90
CA ASP A 118 22.18 7.83 16.03
C ASP A 118 21.62 9.26 16.21
N GLU A 119 22.42 10.29 15.98
CA GLU A 119 21.94 11.68 15.96
C GLU A 119 20.96 11.92 14.81
N ILE A 120 21.21 11.35 13.63
CA ILE A 120 20.25 11.38 12.51
C ILE A 120 18.95 10.70 12.88
N LYS A 121 18.99 9.46 13.40
CA LYS A 121 17.82 8.72 13.88
C LYS A 121 17.05 9.52 14.95
N ALA A 122 17.77 10.15 15.89
CA ALA A 122 17.16 10.98 16.94
C ALA A 122 16.51 12.24 16.35
N ALA A 123 17.10 12.88 15.34
CA ALA A 123 16.56 14.07 14.70
C ALA A 123 15.22 13.79 13.98
N ILE A 124 15.08 12.63 13.36
CA ILE A 124 13.85 12.24 12.66
C ILE A 124 12.91 11.37 13.50
N LYS A 125 13.16 11.16 14.80
CA LYS A 125 12.27 10.37 15.68
C LYS A 125 10.83 10.89 15.73
N GLY A 126 10.65 12.19 15.51
CA GLY A 126 9.36 12.86 15.47
C GLY A 126 8.61 12.69 14.15
N ASN A 127 9.24 12.13 13.12
CA ASN A 127 8.68 11.89 11.81
C ASN A 127 8.35 10.41 11.62
N VAL A 128 7.18 10.11 11.06
CA VAL A 128 6.77 8.74 10.69
C VAL A 128 6.86 8.58 9.17
N CYS A 129 7.47 7.48 8.73
CA CYS A 129 7.38 7.00 7.36
C CYS A 129 6.86 5.57 7.37
N ARG A 130 5.82 5.29 6.57
CA ARG A 130 5.23 3.94 6.47
C ARG A 130 5.80 3.13 5.31
N CYS A 131 6.43 3.81 4.34
CA CYS A 131 6.82 3.24 3.05
C CYS A 131 8.26 2.70 3.01
N THR A 132 9.23 3.49 3.55
CA THR A 132 10.65 3.36 3.22
C THR A 132 11.46 2.49 4.17
N GLY A 133 10.92 2.20 5.36
CA GLY A 133 11.72 1.53 6.40
C GLY A 133 12.84 2.39 7.01
N TYR A 134 12.91 3.66 6.67
CA TYR A 134 13.87 4.68 7.15
C TYR A 134 15.32 4.50 6.70
N VAL A 135 15.78 3.31 6.31
CA VAL A 135 17.20 3.02 5.99
C VAL A 135 17.73 4.03 4.98
N LYS A 136 17.10 4.10 3.81
CA LYS A 136 17.52 5.03 2.75
C LYS A 136 17.33 6.52 3.10
N ILE A 137 16.39 6.87 4.00
CA ILE A 137 16.25 8.24 4.50
C ILE A 137 17.45 8.63 5.37
N ILE A 138 17.90 7.72 6.23
CA ILE A 138 19.09 7.95 7.08
C ILE A 138 20.32 8.12 6.20
N GLU A 139 20.51 7.26 5.20
CA GLU A 139 21.60 7.36 4.21
C GLU A 139 21.55 8.69 3.43
N ALA A 140 20.35 9.13 3.01
CA ALA A 140 20.17 10.40 2.31
C ALA A 140 20.57 11.60 3.18
N ILE A 141 20.23 11.60 4.46
CA ILE A 141 20.59 12.65 5.41
C ILE A 141 22.11 12.66 5.66
N GLU A 142 22.73 11.48 5.84
CA GLU A 142 24.16 11.32 5.98
C GLU A 142 24.92 11.87 4.75
N LEU A 143 24.46 11.52 3.55
CA LEU A 143 25.00 12.00 2.28
C LEU A 143 24.81 13.51 2.11
N SER A 144 23.65 14.06 2.50
CA SER A 144 23.42 15.51 2.49
C SER A 144 24.40 16.25 3.41
N ALA A 145 24.63 15.73 4.63
CA ALA A 145 25.60 16.32 5.55
C ALA A 145 27.03 16.34 4.98
N GLN A 146 27.42 15.26 4.28
CA GLN A 146 28.72 15.18 3.61
C GLN A 146 28.87 16.28 2.55
N ILE A 147 27.84 16.48 1.69
CA ILE A 147 27.86 17.50 0.63
C ILE A 147 27.90 18.90 1.21
N PHE A 148 27.11 19.18 2.26
CA PHE A 148 27.15 20.49 2.92
C PHE A 148 28.53 20.82 3.51
N ARG A 149 29.26 19.83 4.04
CA ARG A 149 30.66 20.04 4.49
C ARG A 149 31.62 20.31 3.33
N GLN A 150 31.41 19.66 2.18
CA GLN A 150 32.25 19.83 1.00
C GLN A 150 31.97 21.14 0.25
N GLY A 151 30.79 21.70 0.40
CA GLY A 151 30.31 22.89 -0.31
C GLY A 151 30.19 22.74 -1.84
N LYS A 152 30.27 21.51 -2.35
CA LYS A 152 30.21 21.20 -3.78
C LYS A 152 29.28 20.01 -4.02
N LEU A 153 28.45 20.13 -5.05
CA LEU A 153 27.53 19.08 -5.52
C LEU A 153 27.96 18.64 -6.92
N ASN A 154 28.27 17.36 -7.07
CA ASN A 154 28.48 16.74 -8.38
C ASN A 154 27.18 16.07 -8.79
N PHE A 155 26.58 16.55 -9.87
CA PHE A 155 25.32 16.00 -10.41
C PHE A 155 25.58 14.72 -11.19
N ASP A 156 25.60 13.61 -10.52
CA ASP A 156 25.79 12.30 -11.13
C ASP A 156 24.64 11.36 -10.72
N LEU A 157 23.41 11.69 -11.07
CA LEU A 157 22.28 10.79 -10.92
C LEU A 157 22.30 9.72 -12.03
N GLU A 158 21.93 8.48 -11.69
CA GLU A 158 21.78 7.42 -12.66
C GLU A 158 20.65 7.78 -13.65
N ARG A 159 21.02 7.97 -14.88
CA ARG A 159 20.12 8.30 -16.00
C ARG A 159 20.04 7.19 -17.04
N ASN A 160 20.73 6.08 -16.81
CA ASN A 160 20.63 4.92 -17.66
C ASN A 160 19.27 4.23 -17.42
N GLY A 161 18.39 4.28 -18.40
CA GLY A 161 17.07 3.67 -18.35
C GLY A 161 17.05 2.16 -18.60
N SER A 162 18.20 1.48 -18.70
CA SER A 162 18.23 0.03 -18.93
C SER A 162 17.74 -0.75 -17.71
N ILE A 163 17.17 -1.91 -17.97
CA ILE A 163 16.74 -2.85 -16.93
C ILE A 163 17.94 -3.34 -16.12
N GLY A 164 17.75 -3.48 -14.80
CA GLY A 164 18.83 -3.84 -13.87
C GLY A 164 19.71 -2.65 -13.43
N LYS A 165 19.41 -1.44 -13.92
CA LYS A 165 20.04 -0.20 -13.43
C LYS A 165 19.13 0.50 -12.43
N SER A 166 19.73 1.18 -11.46
CA SER A 166 19.02 1.94 -10.44
C SER A 166 18.66 3.34 -10.94
N LEU A 167 17.83 3.40 -12.02
CA LEU A 167 17.34 4.68 -12.52
C LEU A 167 16.68 5.46 -11.38
N THR A 168 17.09 6.70 -11.23
CA THR A 168 16.48 7.62 -10.25
C THR A 168 14.99 7.79 -10.54
N ARG A 169 14.19 7.77 -9.48
CA ARG A 169 12.73 7.97 -9.60
C ARG A 169 12.40 9.25 -10.35
N ILE A 170 11.53 9.15 -11.35
CA ILE A 170 11.14 10.28 -12.23
C ILE A 170 10.36 11.38 -11.48
N ASP A 171 9.68 11.03 -10.38
CA ASP A 171 8.84 11.91 -9.57
C ASP A 171 9.49 12.30 -8.22
N ALA A 172 10.78 12.03 -8.04
CA ALA A 172 11.44 12.21 -6.75
C ALA A 172 11.54 13.69 -6.34
N MET A 173 11.95 14.56 -7.25
CA MET A 173 12.20 15.99 -6.95
C MET A 173 10.94 16.69 -6.44
N ASP A 174 9.80 16.50 -7.12
CA ASP A 174 8.53 17.10 -6.70
C ASP A 174 8.12 16.67 -5.30
N LYS A 175 8.36 15.39 -4.98
CA LYS A 175 8.06 14.81 -3.66
C LYS A 175 8.98 15.32 -2.57
N ILE A 176 10.26 15.54 -2.87
CA ILE A 176 11.24 16.05 -1.91
C ILE A 176 10.98 17.52 -1.58
N LEU A 177 10.74 18.32 -2.61
CA LEU A 177 10.50 19.76 -2.47
C LEU A 177 9.07 20.11 -2.07
N GLY A 178 8.17 19.11 -2.01
CA GLY A 178 6.76 19.31 -1.64
C GLY A 178 5.89 19.93 -2.72
N THR A 179 6.38 20.00 -3.98
CA THR A 179 5.63 20.49 -5.15
C THR A 179 4.71 19.41 -5.74
N ALA A 180 4.88 18.15 -5.36
CA ALA A 180 3.94 17.08 -5.70
C ALA A 180 2.55 17.37 -5.11
N ILE A 181 1.53 17.43 -5.98
CA ILE A 181 0.16 17.81 -5.62
C ILE A 181 -0.66 16.56 -5.27
N TYR A 182 -1.04 16.43 -4.01
CA TYR A 182 -2.02 15.47 -3.53
C TYR A 182 -3.43 16.08 -3.56
N VAL A 183 -4.48 15.27 -3.44
CA VAL A 183 -5.86 15.79 -3.59
C VAL A 183 -6.19 16.87 -2.55
N ASP A 184 -5.74 16.73 -1.30
CA ASP A 184 -5.97 17.75 -0.27
C ASP A 184 -5.27 19.10 -0.56
N ASP A 185 -4.19 19.09 -1.37
CA ASP A 185 -3.45 20.29 -1.77
C ASP A 185 -4.20 21.11 -2.87
N MET A 186 -5.15 20.49 -3.57
CA MET A 186 -5.85 21.15 -4.69
C MET A 186 -6.80 22.25 -4.19
N LYS A 187 -6.78 23.40 -4.84
CA LYS A 187 -7.68 24.51 -4.61
C LYS A 187 -8.37 24.87 -5.92
N ILE A 188 -9.68 25.12 -5.85
CA ILE A 188 -10.51 25.48 -7.00
C ILE A 188 -11.46 26.59 -6.53
N ASP A 189 -11.71 27.58 -7.38
CA ASP A 189 -12.65 28.66 -7.10
C ASP A 189 -14.06 28.11 -6.89
N GLY A 190 -14.77 28.70 -5.91
CA GLY A 190 -16.12 28.28 -5.56
C GLY A 190 -16.20 26.94 -4.82
N LEU A 191 -15.08 26.45 -4.24
CA LEU A 191 -15.00 25.18 -3.54
C LEU A 191 -15.89 25.14 -2.30
N ALA A 192 -16.80 24.16 -2.25
CA ALA A 192 -17.54 23.77 -1.06
C ALA A 192 -16.78 22.67 -0.29
N TYR A 193 -16.96 22.61 1.02
CA TYR A 193 -16.39 21.59 1.89
C TYR A 193 -17.48 20.59 2.31
N GLY A 194 -17.22 19.31 2.14
CA GLY A 194 -18.15 18.24 2.47
C GLY A 194 -17.64 17.37 3.64
N SER A 195 -18.57 16.80 4.39
CA SER A 195 -18.31 15.76 5.39
C SER A 195 -19.54 14.89 5.63
N ALA A 196 -19.35 13.67 6.12
CA ALA A 196 -20.41 12.80 6.58
C ALA A 196 -20.60 12.94 8.09
N LEU A 197 -21.88 13.04 8.53
CA LEU A 197 -22.24 12.72 9.91
C LEU A 197 -22.22 11.21 10.07
N ARG A 198 -21.42 10.69 11.02
CA ARG A 198 -21.28 9.27 11.27
C ARG A 198 -21.90 8.88 12.59
N THR A 199 -22.41 7.64 12.66
CA THR A 199 -22.89 7.09 13.93
C THR A 199 -21.78 6.92 14.94
N LYS A 200 -22.10 7.07 16.22
CA LYS A 200 -21.22 6.75 17.36
C LYS A 200 -21.46 5.35 17.93
N TYR A 201 -22.49 4.66 17.43
CA TYR A 201 -22.90 3.34 17.91
C TYR A 201 -22.45 2.25 16.92
N PRO A 202 -21.82 1.19 17.39
CA PRO A 202 -21.42 0.08 16.52
C PRO A 202 -22.65 -0.70 16.00
N ARG A 203 -23.76 -0.71 16.76
CA ARG A 203 -25.04 -1.26 16.32
C ARG A 203 -26.19 -0.50 16.95
N ALA A 204 -27.03 0.10 16.13
CA ALA A 204 -28.22 0.82 16.57
C ALA A 204 -29.23 0.96 15.44
N LEU A 205 -30.51 0.95 15.77
CA LEU A 205 -31.57 1.27 14.83
C LEU A 205 -31.72 2.80 14.74
N VAL A 206 -31.66 3.36 13.53
CA VAL A 206 -31.88 4.80 13.28
C VAL A 206 -33.39 5.08 13.26
N LYS A 207 -33.91 5.71 14.32
CA LYS A 207 -35.35 6.02 14.45
C LYS A 207 -35.76 7.29 13.72
N LYS A 208 -34.92 8.32 13.78
CA LYS A 208 -35.20 9.65 13.21
C LYS A 208 -33.94 10.43 12.94
N ILE A 209 -33.93 11.20 11.88
CA ILE A 209 -32.91 12.17 11.55
C ILE A 209 -33.58 13.55 11.43
N ASN A 210 -33.20 14.48 12.29
CA ASN A 210 -33.68 15.87 12.27
C ASN A 210 -32.57 16.82 11.83
N ILE A 211 -32.73 17.44 10.68
CA ILE A 211 -31.79 18.35 10.06
C ILE A 211 -32.25 19.83 10.10
N ASP A 212 -33.40 20.14 10.68
CA ASP A 212 -34.05 21.47 10.58
C ASP A 212 -33.15 22.57 11.15
N LYS A 213 -32.56 22.35 12.33
CA LYS A 213 -31.64 23.33 12.92
C LYS A 213 -30.41 23.57 12.05
N ALA A 214 -29.88 22.50 11.48
CA ALA A 214 -28.69 22.55 10.64
C ALA A 214 -28.96 23.24 9.30
N LEU A 215 -30.11 23.06 8.71
CA LEU A 215 -30.55 23.76 7.48
C LEU A 215 -30.67 25.28 7.65
N ASN A 216 -30.91 25.74 8.86
CA ASN A 216 -31.01 27.19 9.15
C ASN A 216 -29.64 27.86 9.36
N HIS A 217 -28.54 27.14 9.29
CA HIS A 217 -27.21 27.71 9.46
C HIS A 217 -26.83 28.56 8.23
N PRO A 218 -26.32 29.81 8.37
CA PRO A 218 -26.10 30.73 7.24
C PRO A 218 -25.08 30.29 6.20
N ASN A 219 -24.21 29.37 6.58
CA ASN A 219 -23.14 28.82 5.73
C ASN A 219 -23.41 27.40 5.26
N VAL A 220 -24.58 26.81 5.52
CA VAL A 220 -24.98 25.54 4.93
C VAL A 220 -25.24 25.71 3.43
N ILE A 221 -24.84 24.74 2.62
CA ILE A 221 -25.18 24.66 1.20
C ILE A 221 -26.24 23.58 1.01
N THR A 222 -26.01 22.39 1.54
CA THR A 222 -27.01 21.30 1.53
C THR A 222 -26.72 20.28 2.63
N ILE A 223 -27.77 19.51 2.98
CA ILE A 223 -27.68 18.31 3.81
C ILE A 223 -28.45 17.20 3.08
N LEU A 224 -27.77 16.10 2.80
CA LEU A 224 -28.33 14.95 2.11
C LEU A 224 -28.44 13.77 3.08
N THR A 225 -29.46 12.94 2.88
CA THR A 225 -29.73 11.69 3.60
C THR A 225 -29.91 10.55 2.61
N ALA A 226 -30.12 9.34 3.06
CA ALA A 226 -30.25 8.16 2.20
C ALA A 226 -31.30 8.29 1.08
N LYS A 227 -32.38 9.08 1.32
CA LYS A 227 -33.45 9.34 0.34
C LYS A 227 -33.03 10.18 -0.85
N ASP A 228 -31.91 10.90 -0.72
CA ASP A 228 -31.45 11.85 -1.73
C ASP A 228 -30.47 11.19 -2.72
N ILE A 229 -30.18 9.90 -2.55
CA ILE A 229 -29.32 9.12 -3.46
C ILE A 229 -30.12 8.71 -4.69
N PRO A 230 -29.73 9.13 -5.91
CA PRO A 230 -30.54 8.90 -7.11
C PRO A 230 -30.45 7.49 -7.70
N GLY A 231 -29.40 6.75 -7.40
CA GLY A 231 -29.12 5.40 -7.92
C GLY A 231 -29.08 4.32 -6.85
N ASN A 232 -28.14 3.38 -7.00
CA ASN A 232 -27.94 2.31 -6.03
C ASN A 232 -27.23 2.84 -4.77
N ARG A 233 -27.89 2.71 -3.64
CA ARG A 233 -27.37 3.18 -2.35
C ARG A 233 -26.24 2.30 -1.77
N TYR A 234 -26.13 1.05 -2.23
CA TYR A 234 -25.11 0.12 -1.74
C TYR A 234 -23.87 0.15 -2.60
N ILE A 235 -22.74 0.39 -1.95
CA ILE A 235 -21.39 0.36 -2.54
C ILE A 235 -20.66 -0.90 -2.10
N GLY A 236 -19.51 -1.16 -2.71
CA GLY A 236 -18.58 -2.23 -2.37
C GLY A 236 -17.82 -2.72 -3.60
N HIS A 237 -16.54 -2.97 -3.39
CA HIS A 237 -15.61 -3.34 -4.46
C HIS A 237 -16.03 -4.67 -5.15
N ILE A 238 -16.40 -5.68 -4.36
CA ILE A 238 -16.85 -7.00 -4.82
C ILE A 238 -18.30 -7.23 -4.44
N SER A 239 -18.61 -7.17 -3.14
CA SER A 239 -19.96 -7.34 -2.60
C SER A 239 -20.56 -5.97 -2.31
N LYS A 240 -21.77 -5.71 -2.81
CA LYS A 240 -22.46 -4.44 -2.60
C LYS A 240 -23.34 -4.53 -1.35
N ASP A 241 -22.68 -4.61 -0.20
CA ASP A 241 -23.33 -4.79 1.10
C ASP A 241 -23.22 -3.56 2.01
N TRP A 242 -22.45 -2.52 1.58
CA TRP A 242 -22.14 -1.33 2.36
C TRP A 242 -23.04 -0.15 1.93
N PRO A 243 -24.03 0.29 2.76
CA PRO A 243 -24.81 1.47 2.44
C PRO A 243 -23.96 2.74 2.44
N ALA A 244 -24.02 3.53 1.38
CA ALA A 244 -23.38 4.83 1.33
C ALA A 244 -23.90 5.80 2.41
N LEU A 245 -25.20 5.70 2.73
CA LEU A 245 -25.88 6.36 3.86
C LEU A 245 -26.90 5.42 4.46
N ILE A 246 -26.95 5.34 5.79
CA ILE A 246 -27.95 4.57 6.54
C ILE A 246 -29.29 5.34 6.53
N ALA A 247 -30.38 4.66 6.20
CA ALA A 247 -31.71 5.23 6.20
C ALA A 247 -32.40 5.15 7.58
N VAL A 248 -33.41 5.99 7.79
CA VAL A 248 -34.32 5.84 8.93
C VAL A 248 -35.02 4.48 8.84
N GLY A 249 -35.06 3.75 9.93
CA GLY A 249 -35.59 2.38 10.03
C GLY A 249 -34.54 1.29 9.77
N GLU A 250 -33.29 1.64 9.46
CA GLU A 250 -32.19 0.69 9.28
C GLU A 250 -31.24 0.65 10.47
N GLU A 251 -30.53 -0.48 10.64
CA GLU A 251 -29.49 -0.62 11.65
C GLU A 251 -28.14 -0.12 11.12
N THR A 252 -27.39 0.60 11.97
CA THR A 252 -25.96 0.79 11.78
C THR A 252 -25.23 -0.50 12.09
N ARG A 253 -24.11 -0.76 11.40
CA ARG A 253 -23.36 -2.00 11.56
C ARG A 253 -21.98 -1.79 12.17
N TYR A 254 -21.47 -0.54 12.12
CA TYR A 254 -20.22 -0.14 12.80
C TYR A 254 -20.19 1.38 13.01
N VAL A 255 -19.27 1.86 13.84
CA VAL A 255 -19.14 3.29 14.20
C VAL A 255 -18.76 4.23 13.06
N GLY A 256 -18.43 3.70 11.89
CA GLY A 256 -18.08 4.48 10.69
C GLY A 256 -19.24 4.75 9.75
N ASP A 257 -20.41 4.13 9.96
CA ASP A 257 -21.55 4.29 9.08
C ASP A 257 -22.01 5.74 8.98
N ALA A 258 -22.16 6.23 7.75
CA ALA A 258 -22.60 7.57 7.46
C ALA A 258 -24.13 7.68 7.51
N ILE A 259 -24.66 8.73 8.17
CA ILE A 259 -26.08 8.98 8.36
C ILE A 259 -26.57 10.11 7.45
N ALA A 260 -25.79 11.15 7.32
CA ALA A 260 -26.08 12.31 6.47
C ALA A 260 -24.79 12.89 5.89
N LEU A 261 -24.89 13.56 4.74
CA LEU A 261 -23.82 14.32 4.13
C LEU A 261 -24.12 15.80 4.24
N VAL A 262 -23.13 16.59 4.60
CA VAL A 262 -23.21 18.05 4.70
C VAL A 262 -22.24 18.68 3.71
N ALA A 263 -22.71 19.70 2.98
CA ALA A 263 -21.86 20.64 2.25
C ALA A 263 -21.99 22.03 2.85
N ALA A 264 -20.86 22.69 3.08
CA ALA A 264 -20.78 24.02 3.68
C ALA A 264 -19.76 24.93 2.98
N LYS A 265 -19.88 26.25 3.19
CA LYS A 265 -19.00 27.28 2.58
C LYS A 265 -17.57 27.28 3.18
N SER A 266 -17.38 26.70 4.36
CA SER A 266 -16.07 26.62 5.02
C SER A 266 -15.92 25.39 5.91
N LYS A 267 -14.68 24.98 6.18
CA LYS A 267 -14.37 23.86 7.11
C LYS A 267 -14.86 24.15 8.54
N LYS A 268 -14.85 25.42 8.97
CA LYS A 268 -15.36 25.84 10.28
C LYS A 268 -16.88 25.66 10.35
N ALA A 269 -17.62 26.22 9.39
CA ALA A 269 -19.07 26.06 9.31
C ALA A 269 -19.50 24.60 9.20
N LEU A 270 -18.76 23.79 8.45
CA LEU A 270 -19.03 22.34 8.34
C LEU A 270 -19.06 21.64 9.70
N LYS A 271 -18.09 21.93 10.58
CA LYS A 271 -18.05 21.39 11.95
C LYS A 271 -19.23 21.85 12.80
N GLU A 272 -19.59 23.11 12.69
CA GLU A 272 -20.74 23.69 13.41
C GLU A 272 -22.07 23.07 12.95
N ILE A 273 -22.27 22.92 11.65
CA ILE A 273 -23.49 22.35 11.05
C ILE A 273 -23.67 20.87 11.44
N LEU A 274 -22.59 20.08 11.41
CA LEU A 274 -22.63 18.65 11.80
C LEU A 274 -23.11 18.46 13.24
N GLN A 275 -22.83 19.40 14.15
CA GLN A 275 -23.27 19.36 15.55
C GLN A 275 -24.75 19.70 15.74
N LEU A 276 -25.38 20.36 14.75
CA LEU A 276 -26.79 20.75 14.79
C LEU A 276 -27.74 19.64 14.27
N ILE A 277 -27.19 18.58 13.66
CA ILE A 277 -28.00 17.44 13.20
C ILE A 277 -28.27 16.52 14.38
N GLU A 278 -29.55 16.25 14.65
CA GLU A 278 -29.98 15.38 15.73
C GLU A 278 -30.45 14.03 15.17
N VAL A 279 -29.90 12.94 15.73
CA VAL A 279 -30.31 11.58 15.34
C VAL A 279 -30.77 10.82 16.57
N GLU A 280 -31.98 10.26 16.48
CA GLU A 280 -32.56 9.38 17.50
C GLU A 280 -32.18 7.94 17.18
N TYR A 281 -31.57 7.24 18.13
CA TYR A 281 -31.16 5.85 18.00
C TYR A 281 -31.84 4.98 19.05
N GLU A 282 -32.07 3.72 18.67
CA GLU A 282 -32.29 2.63 19.62
C GLU A 282 -31.02 1.77 19.63
N GLU A 283 -30.28 1.83 20.71
CA GLU A 283 -29.01 1.10 20.84
C GLU A 283 -29.24 -0.41 20.95
N LEU A 284 -28.46 -1.18 20.20
CA LEU A 284 -28.50 -2.63 20.14
C LEU A 284 -27.16 -3.22 20.56
N VAL A 285 -27.19 -4.46 21.08
CA VAL A 285 -25.97 -5.15 21.50
C VAL A 285 -25.13 -5.53 20.28
N PRO A 286 -23.87 -5.09 20.17
CA PRO A 286 -23.00 -5.43 19.05
C PRO A 286 -22.42 -6.83 19.19
N LEU A 287 -22.16 -7.49 18.04
CA LEU A 287 -21.42 -8.74 17.96
C LEU A 287 -19.91 -8.44 17.83
N THR A 288 -19.18 -8.71 18.88
CA THR A 288 -17.77 -8.27 18.99
C THR A 288 -16.76 -9.29 18.53
N LYS A 289 -17.17 -10.56 18.33
CA LYS A 289 -16.27 -11.67 18.01
C LYS A 289 -16.93 -12.67 17.05
N PRO A 290 -16.15 -13.27 16.11
CA PRO A 290 -16.65 -14.28 15.19
C PRO A 290 -17.36 -15.46 15.87
N GLU A 291 -16.82 -16.00 16.97
CA GLU A 291 -17.41 -17.14 17.66
C GLU A 291 -18.80 -16.83 18.25
N VAL A 292 -19.05 -15.56 18.61
CA VAL A 292 -20.38 -15.11 19.06
C VAL A 292 -21.31 -14.92 17.87
N ALA A 293 -20.82 -14.33 16.79
CA ALA A 293 -21.59 -14.07 15.58
C ALA A 293 -22.01 -15.37 14.84
N MET A 294 -21.24 -16.45 14.95
CA MET A 294 -21.56 -17.75 14.35
C MET A 294 -22.56 -18.58 15.13
N ARG A 295 -22.99 -18.15 16.31
CA ARG A 295 -24.01 -18.89 17.08
C ARG A 295 -25.35 -18.90 16.35
N TYR A 296 -26.10 -19.98 16.49
CA TYR A 296 -27.39 -20.12 15.86
C TYR A 296 -28.42 -19.04 16.29
N ASP A 297 -28.33 -18.62 17.55
CA ASP A 297 -29.19 -17.61 18.18
C ASP A 297 -28.67 -16.17 18.01
N ALA A 298 -27.50 -15.97 17.36
CA ALA A 298 -26.96 -14.65 17.15
C ALA A 298 -27.83 -13.81 16.19
N PRO A 299 -28.06 -12.53 16.50
CA PRO A 299 -28.76 -11.65 15.57
C PRO A 299 -27.97 -11.53 14.25
N ARG A 300 -28.70 -11.43 13.14
CA ARG A 300 -28.10 -11.29 11.82
C ARG A 300 -27.66 -9.86 11.59
N ILE A 301 -26.40 -9.69 11.14
CA ILE A 301 -25.86 -8.40 10.70
C ILE A 301 -26.28 -8.13 9.25
N HIS A 302 -26.27 -9.17 8.40
CA HIS A 302 -26.75 -9.13 7.03
C HIS A 302 -27.90 -10.13 6.82
N PRO A 303 -28.81 -9.91 5.84
CA PRO A 303 -29.95 -10.78 5.61
C PRO A 303 -29.59 -12.25 5.41
N GLU A 304 -28.47 -12.52 4.73
CA GLU A 304 -27.96 -13.86 4.44
C GLU A 304 -27.35 -14.56 5.65
N GLY A 305 -27.11 -13.83 6.76
CA GLY A 305 -26.47 -14.32 7.98
C GLY A 305 -25.11 -13.70 8.25
N ASN A 306 -24.40 -14.26 9.23
CA ASN A 306 -23.13 -13.72 9.70
C ASN A 306 -21.90 -14.43 9.11
N ILE A 307 -22.06 -15.56 8.43
CA ILE A 307 -20.96 -16.19 7.69
C ILE A 307 -20.95 -15.63 6.27
N TYR A 308 -19.94 -14.82 5.97
CA TYR A 308 -19.80 -14.20 4.66
C TYR A 308 -19.28 -15.18 3.60
N ARG A 309 -18.21 -15.92 3.94
CA ARG A 309 -17.52 -16.79 3.00
C ARG A 309 -16.88 -17.98 3.70
N SER A 310 -16.93 -19.13 3.03
CA SER A 310 -16.17 -20.31 3.43
C SER A 310 -15.27 -20.76 2.29
N GLU A 311 -14.04 -21.15 2.60
CA GLU A 311 -13.04 -21.64 1.66
C GLU A 311 -12.48 -22.99 2.14
N ARG A 312 -12.09 -23.84 1.21
CA ARG A 312 -11.41 -25.11 1.52
C ARG A 312 -10.38 -25.46 0.46
N VAL A 313 -9.20 -25.85 0.91
CA VAL A 313 -8.13 -26.43 0.09
C VAL A 313 -7.86 -27.82 0.62
N ARG A 314 -8.11 -28.87 -0.19
CA ARG A 314 -7.94 -30.27 0.22
C ARG A 314 -7.20 -31.07 -0.84
N ARG A 315 -6.16 -31.79 -0.44
CA ARG A 315 -5.41 -32.74 -1.28
C ARG A 315 -4.94 -33.90 -0.46
N GLY A 316 -4.78 -35.07 -1.11
CA GLY A 316 -4.28 -36.30 -0.49
C GLY A 316 -5.24 -36.92 0.52
N ASN A 317 -4.71 -37.76 1.39
CA ASN A 317 -5.43 -38.46 2.46
C ASN A 317 -4.84 -38.11 3.83
N ILE A 318 -5.48 -37.17 4.52
CA ILE A 318 -5.03 -36.65 5.82
C ILE A 318 -5.02 -37.73 6.90
N GLU A 319 -6.03 -38.60 6.93
CA GLU A 319 -6.14 -39.61 7.98
C GLU A 319 -4.98 -40.62 7.91
N ASP A 320 -4.69 -41.10 6.71
CA ASP A 320 -3.57 -42.02 6.50
C ASP A 320 -2.22 -41.33 6.70
N ALA A 321 -2.09 -40.10 6.26
CA ALA A 321 -0.89 -39.30 6.47
C ALA A 321 -0.57 -39.13 7.96
N LEU A 322 -1.57 -38.76 8.77
CA LEU A 322 -1.39 -38.60 10.21
C LEU A 322 -1.04 -39.91 10.92
N LYS A 323 -1.66 -41.03 10.52
CA LYS A 323 -1.36 -42.36 11.09
C LYS A 323 0.08 -42.79 10.85
N ASN A 324 0.63 -42.39 9.69
CA ASN A 324 1.98 -42.75 9.26
C ASN A 324 3.01 -41.67 9.66
N SER A 325 2.61 -40.62 10.32
CA SER A 325 3.50 -39.54 10.78
C SER A 325 4.17 -39.95 12.09
N LYS A 326 5.47 -39.66 12.22
CA LYS A 326 6.21 -39.85 13.45
C LYS A 326 6.00 -38.71 14.45
N TYR A 327 5.99 -37.49 13.98
CA TYR A 327 5.86 -36.29 14.80
C TYR A 327 4.67 -35.44 14.34
N ILE A 328 3.88 -35.04 15.31
CA ILE A 328 2.69 -34.17 15.07
C ILE A 328 2.74 -33.02 16.07
N VAL A 329 2.47 -31.80 15.59
CA VAL A 329 2.37 -30.59 16.39
C VAL A 329 1.07 -29.87 16.04
N THR A 330 0.28 -29.51 17.06
CA THR A 330 -0.97 -28.74 16.92
C THR A 330 -0.96 -27.54 17.87
N ASN A 331 -1.21 -26.35 17.34
CA ASN A 331 -1.36 -25.12 18.12
C ASN A 331 -2.44 -24.21 17.54
N SER A 332 -2.87 -23.26 18.37
CA SER A 332 -3.77 -22.17 17.98
C SER A 332 -3.02 -20.84 18.03
N TYR A 333 -3.27 -20.01 17.05
CA TYR A 333 -2.61 -18.71 16.85
C TYR A 333 -3.66 -17.61 16.70
N SER A 334 -3.36 -16.44 17.23
CA SER A 334 -4.21 -15.25 17.11
C SER A 334 -3.44 -14.08 16.51
N THR A 335 -4.07 -13.41 15.56
CA THR A 335 -3.51 -12.20 14.91
C THR A 335 -4.51 -11.06 15.00
N PRO A 336 -4.08 -9.81 15.32
CA PRO A 336 -4.98 -8.71 15.56
C PRO A 336 -5.43 -8.00 14.29
N PHE A 337 -6.47 -7.16 14.42
CA PHE A 337 -6.67 -6.05 13.52
C PHE A 337 -5.45 -5.13 13.55
N THR A 338 -5.04 -4.59 12.39
CA THR A 338 -4.03 -3.53 12.32
C THR A 338 -4.38 -2.47 11.30
N GLU A 339 -3.81 -1.28 11.52
CA GLU A 339 -4.05 -0.07 10.76
C GLU A 339 -2.99 0.11 9.66
N HIS A 340 -3.39 0.45 8.44
CA HIS A 340 -2.49 0.75 7.33
C HIS A 340 -1.54 1.90 7.67
N ALA A 341 -2.06 2.92 8.32
CA ALA A 341 -1.33 4.11 8.74
C ALA A 341 -0.61 4.83 7.59
N PHE A 342 -1.20 4.81 6.37
CA PHE A 342 -0.73 5.68 5.31
C PHE A 342 -0.79 7.15 5.76
N LEU A 343 0.21 7.95 5.37
CA LEU A 343 0.36 9.32 5.92
C LEU A 343 -0.67 10.30 5.39
N GLU A 344 -1.08 10.16 4.13
CA GLU A 344 -2.14 10.95 3.53
C GLU A 344 -3.51 10.42 3.95
N PRO A 345 -4.31 11.15 4.76
CA PRO A 345 -5.72 10.81 4.95
C PRO A 345 -6.47 10.81 3.63
N GLU A 346 -7.57 10.08 3.54
CA GLU A 346 -8.38 10.00 2.35
C GLU A 346 -8.98 11.37 2.00
N SER A 347 -8.85 11.73 0.72
CA SER A 347 -9.39 12.98 0.18
C SER A 347 -9.91 12.76 -1.23
N ALA A 348 -11.04 13.40 -1.55
CA ALA A 348 -11.58 13.46 -2.90
C ALA A 348 -12.07 14.88 -3.18
N LEU A 349 -11.85 15.34 -4.40
CA LEU A 349 -12.38 16.59 -4.94
C LEU A 349 -13.24 16.25 -6.15
N ALA A 350 -14.54 16.44 -6.02
CA ALA A 350 -15.50 16.24 -7.11
C ALA A 350 -16.05 17.58 -7.63
N MET A 351 -16.32 17.65 -8.93
CA MET A 351 -16.89 18.84 -9.56
C MET A 351 -17.80 18.44 -10.71
N PRO A 352 -18.77 19.29 -11.07
CA PRO A 352 -19.59 19.07 -12.26
C PRO A 352 -18.73 18.97 -13.52
N ASP A 353 -19.08 18.04 -14.41
CA ASP A 353 -18.49 17.87 -15.73
C ASP A 353 -19.62 17.59 -16.74
N GLY A 354 -20.08 18.65 -17.41
CA GLY A 354 -21.30 18.62 -18.19
C GLY A 354 -22.50 18.18 -17.35
N ASP A 355 -23.16 17.09 -17.73
CA ASP A 355 -24.25 16.46 -16.97
C ASP A 355 -23.78 15.30 -16.06
N GLY A 356 -22.48 15.12 -15.93
CA GLY A 356 -21.82 14.15 -15.08
C GLY A 356 -20.97 14.78 -13.97
N VAL A 357 -19.92 14.05 -13.55
CA VAL A 357 -18.97 14.50 -12.52
C VAL A 357 -17.55 14.11 -12.88
N LEU A 358 -16.61 15.01 -12.57
CA LEU A 358 -15.17 14.75 -12.51
C LEU A 358 -14.76 14.59 -11.05
N VAL A 359 -14.02 13.52 -10.73
CA VAL A 359 -13.51 13.22 -9.39
C VAL A 359 -12.00 13.10 -9.41
N TYR A 360 -11.31 13.95 -8.68
CA TYR A 360 -9.90 13.78 -8.34
C TYR A 360 -9.77 12.95 -7.07
N THR A 361 -8.93 11.92 -7.10
CA THR A 361 -8.82 10.93 -6.03
C THR A 361 -7.38 10.51 -5.76
N GLY A 362 -7.12 10.04 -4.54
CA GLY A 362 -5.88 9.36 -4.14
C GLY A 362 -6.13 7.85 -3.99
N SER A 363 -6.47 7.16 -5.06
CA SER A 363 -6.98 5.78 -5.09
C SER A 363 -5.98 4.77 -5.66
N GLN A 364 -6.26 3.49 -5.41
CA GLN A 364 -5.56 2.36 -6.04
C GLN A 364 -6.25 1.88 -7.33
N GLY A 365 -7.55 2.25 -7.56
CA GLY A 365 -8.32 1.73 -8.69
C GLY A 365 -9.42 2.66 -9.20
N ILE A 366 -9.08 3.62 -10.06
CA ILE A 366 -10.02 4.63 -10.59
C ILE A 366 -11.21 4.07 -11.38
N TYR A 367 -11.07 2.89 -11.99
CA TYR A 367 -12.16 2.27 -12.76
C TYR A 367 -13.21 1.58 -11.86
N ASP A 368 -12.80 1.11 -10.68
CA ASP A 368 -13.72 0.61 -9.67
C ASP A 368 -14.51 1.76 -9.06
N GLU A 369 -13.85 2.88 -8.74
CA GLU A 369 -14.50 4.12 -8.31
C GLU A 369 -15.49 4.63 -9.38
N GLN A 370 -15.10 4.69 -10.64
CA GLN A 370 -15.99 5.08 -11.74
C GLN A 370 -17.25 4.22 -11.78
N ARG A 371 -17.09 2.89 -11.64
CA ARG A 371 -18.22 1.95 -11.65
C ARG A 371 -19.17 2.22 -10.49
N GLU A 372 -18.64 2.31 -9.28
CA GLU A 372 -19.45 2.45 -8.07
C GLU A 372 -20.12 3.83 -7.98
N ILE A 373 -19.43 4.91 -8.37
CA ILE A 373 -20.02 6.26 -8.47
C ILE A 373 -21.10 6.29 -9.56
N SER A 374 -20.89 5.65 -10.71
CA SER A 374 -21.87 5.52 -11.79
C SER A 374 -23.17 4.89 -11.28
N GLU A 375 -23.07 3.83 -10.50
CA GLU A 375 -24.21 3.12 -9.93
C GLU A 375 -24.91 3.94 -8.83
N LEU A 376 -24.15 4.60 -7.94
CA LEU A 376 -24.69 5.48 -6.89
C LEU A 376 -25.47 6.66 -7.48
N LEU A 377 -24.96 7.28 -8.54
CA LEU A 377 -25.61 8.42 -9.18
C LEU A 377 -26.68 8.02 -10.21
N GLY A 378 -26.82 6.74 -10.55
CA GLY A 378 -27.70 6.28 -11.61
C GLY A 378 -27.31 6.77 -13.02
N LEU A 379 -26.04 7.05 -13.24
CA LEU A 379 -25.51 7.63 -14.48
C LEU A 379 -24.69 6.60 -15.28
N PRO A 380 -24.63 6.71 -16.60
CA PRO A 380 -23.70 5.92 -17.42
C PRO A 380 -22.23 6.20 -17.04
N LYS A 381 -21.37 5.17 -17.05
CA LYS A 381 -19.93 5.29 -16.72
C LYS A 381 -19.22 6.42 -17.47
N LYS A 382 -19.55 6.65 -18.73
CA LYS A 382 -18.97 7.71 -19.55
C LYS A 382 -19.22 9.14 -19.05
N LYS A 383 -20.15 9.33 -18.10
CA LYS A 383 -20.42 10.61 -17.41
C LYS A 383 -19.70 10.75 -16.09
N ILE A 384 -18.92 9.73 -15.71
CA ILE A 384 -18.10 9.74 -14.50
C ILE A 384 -16.65 9.69 -14.94
N ARG A 385 -15.92 10.76 -14.67
CA ARG A 385 -14.48 10.82 -14.91
C ARG A 385 -13.73 10.80 -13.60
N CYS A 386 -12.82 9.85 -13.42
CA CYS A 386 -11.97 9.76 -12.23
C CYS A 386 -10.50 9.96 -12.65
N ILE A 387 -9.80 10.84 -11.95
CA ILE A 387 -8.37 11.12 -12.16
C ILE A 387 -7.64 10.89 -10.85
N SER A 388 -6.69 9.94 -10.85
CA SER A 388 -5.80 9.76 -9.70
C SER A 388 -4.74 10.86 -9.70
N LYS A 389 -4.42 11.39 -8.51
CA LYS A 389 -3.29 12.28 -8.28
C LYS A 389 -2.16 11.51 -7.58
N TYR A 390 -1.14 12.20 -7.06
CA TYR A 390 -0.16 11.56 -6.19
C TYR A 390 -0.87 10.96 -4.97
N VAL A 391 -0.46 9.75 -4.58
CA VAL A 391 -1.05 9.01 -3.46
C VAL A 391 -0.03 8.87 -2.35
N GLY A 392 -0.36 9.36 -1.16
CA GLY A 392 0.50 9.39 0.03
C GLY A 392 0.54 8.08 0.80
N GLY A 393 0.63 6.94 0.09
CA GLY A 393 0.58 5.58 0.59
C GLY A 393 -0.84 4.98 0.49
N GLY A 394 -0.92 3.66 0.35
CA GLY A 394 -2.19 2.94 0.25
C GLY A 394 -2.15 1.60 0.98
N PHE A 395 -1.24 0.70 0.60
CA PHE A 395 -1.00 -0.63 1.19
C PHE A 395 -2.22 -1.57 1.15
N GLY A 396 -3.20 -1.27 0.31
CA GLY A 396 -4.51 -1.94 0.24
C GLY A 396 -5.66 -1.12 0.83
N GLY A 397 -5.39 -0.20 1.76
CA GLY A 397 -6.44 0.59 2.44
C GLY A 397 -7.11 1.67 1.60
N LYS A 398 -6.67 1.87 0.35
CA LYS A 398 -7.28 2.79 -0.62
C LYS A 398 -7.81 2.03 -1.86
N GLU A 399 -8.16 0.76 -1.70
CA GLU A 399 -8.87 -0.02 -2.72
C GLU A 399 -10.38 0.21 -2.62
N ASP A 400 -10.95 0.18 -1.42
CA ASP A 400 -12.34 0.56 -1.18
C ASP A 400 -12.52 2.08 -1.19
N MET A 401 -13.69 2.55 -1.63
CA MET A 401 -14.06 3.96 -1.55
C MET A 401 -14.35 4.37 -0.11
N SER A 402 -13.87 5.53 0.29
CA SER A 402 -14.13 6.13 1.62
C SER A 402 -14.87 7.47 1.55
N VAL A 403 -14.49 8.34 0.61
CA VAL A 403 -15.01 9.71 0.46
C VAL A 403 -15.39 10.07 -0.97
N GLN A 404 -14.95 9.31 -1.96
CA GLN A 404 -15.10 9.62 -3.38
C GLN A 404 -16.56 9.67 -3.81
N HIS A 405 -17.34 8.67 -3.41
CA HIS A 405 -18.78 8.58 -3.68
C HIS A 405 -19.58 9.69 -2.98
N HIS A 406 -19.20 10.08 -1.77
CA HIS A 406 -19.81 11.18 -1.04
C HIS A 406 -19.51 12.52 -1.70
N ALA A 407 -18.27 12.78 -2.09
CA ALA A 407 -17.89 14.00 -2.80
C ALA A 407 -18.61 14.10 -4.15
N ALA A 408 -18.67 13.01 -4.91
CA ALA A 408 -19.35 12.93 -6.19
C ALA A 408 -20.86 13.18 -6.05
N LEU A 409 -21.52 12.59 -5.05
CA LEU A 409 -22.94 12.80 -4.79
C LEU A 409 -23.25 14.26 -4.47
N LEU A 410 -22.49 14.87 -3.55
CA LEU A 410 -22.64 16.28 -3.21
C LEU A 410 -22.43 17.17 -4.44
N ALA A 411 -21.32 17.01 -5.17
CA ALA A 411 -21.02 17.84 -6.34
C ALA A 411 -22.07 17.69 -7.45
N TYR A 412 -22.59 16.47 -7.65
CA TYR A 412 -23.65 16.23 -8.63
C TYR A 412 -24.95 16.94 -8.29
N ILE A 413 -25.35 16.94 -7.02
CA ILE A 413 -26.61 17.54 -6.57
C ILE A 413 -26.52 19.08 -6.51
N ILE A 414 -25.45 19.61 -5.88
CA ILE A 414 -25.36 21.08 -5.69
C ILE A 414 -24.77 21.82 -6.90
N LYS A 415 -24.25 21.09 -7.89
CA LYS A 415 -23.61 21.66 -9.10
C LYS A 415 -22.45 22.62 -8.80
N MET A 416 -21.67 22.30 -7.76
CA MET A 416 -20.49 23.06 -7.33
C MET A 416 -19.32 22.09 -7.07
N PRO A 417 -18.05 22.56 -7.12
CA PRO A 417 -16.93 21.75 -6.65
C PRO A 417 -17.05 21.45 -5.16
N VAL A 418 -16.83 20.20 -4.77
CA VAL A 418 -16.86 19.75 -3.37
C VAL A 418 -15.59 18.97 -3.04
N LYS A 419 -14.93 19.35 -1.96
CA LYS A 419 -13.81 18.57 -1.40
C LYS A 419 -14.19 17.95 -0.06
N ILE A 420 -13.93 16.67 0.08
CA ILE A 420 -14.00 15.93 1.34
C ILE A 420 -12.60 15.44 1.68
N THR A 421 -12.10 15.79 2.84
CA THR A 421 -10.84 15.26 3.39
C THR A 421 -11.12 14.78 4.80
N LEU A 422 -10.80 13.51 5.08
CA LEU A 422 -10.98 12.95 6.42
C LEU A 422 -9.98 13.53 7.41
N SER A 423 -10.41 13.75 8.63
CA SER A 423 -9.49 13.86 9.75
C SER A 423 -8.79 12.51 9.97
N ARG A 424 -7.62 12.51 10.59
CA ARG A 424 -6.93 11.26 10.93
C ARG A 424 -7.78 10.33 11.81
N LYS A 425 -8.55 10.90 12.70
CA LYS A 425 -9.48 10.13 13.56
C LYS A 425 -10.53 9.40 12.72
N GLU A 426 -11.12 10.08 11.75
CA GLU A 426 -12.10 9.46 10.83
C GLU A 426 -11.42 8.42 9.94
N SER A 427 -10.26 8.73 9.38
CA SER A 427 -9.48 7.78 8.57
C SER A 427 -9.22 6.48 9.33
N ILE A 428 -8.72 6.55 10.57
CA ILE A 428 -8.50 5.36 11.42
C ILE A 428 -9.80 4.61 11.69
N MET A 429 -10.92 5.32 11.79
CA MET A 429 -12.22 4.73 12.14
C MET A 429 -12.86 3.98 10.97
N ILE A 430 -12.76 4.51 9.74
CA ILE A 430 -13.67 4.09 8.68
C ILE A 430 -13.10 3.19 7.59
N HIS A 431 -11.82 3.35 7.19
CA HIS A 431 -11.32 2.49 6.11
C HIS A 431 -11.07 1.05 6.60
N PRO A 432 -11.15 0.04 5.71
CA PRO A 432 -10.95 -1.35 6.09
C PRO A 432 -9.59 -1.63 6.73
N LYS A 433 -9.54 -2.56 7.67
CA LYS A 433 -8.34 -2.95 8.44
C LYS A 433 -7.75 -4.27 7.93
N ARG A 434 -6.56 -4.65 8.43
CA ARG A 434 -6.10 -6.04 8.34
C ARG A 434 -7.05 -6.92 9.15
N HIS A 435 -7.49 -8.03 8.60
CA HIS A 435 -8.32 -9.00 9.31
C HIS A 435 -7.64 -9.53 10.56
N ALA A 436 -8.31 -9.49 11.67
CA ALA A 436 -8.00 -10.35 12.80
C ALA A 436 -8.34 -11.80 12.45
N MET A 437 -7.47 -12.76 12.80
CA MET A 437 -7.69 -14.16 12.52
C MET A 437 -7.33 -15.05 13.70
N GLU A 438 -8.20 -16.05 13.96
CA GLU A 438 -7.93 -17.19 14.82
C GLU A 438 -7.58 -18.39 13.92
N ILE A 439 -6.43 -19.00 14.16
CA ILE A 439 -5.88 -20.00 13.25
C ILE A 439 -5.40 -21.22 14.06
N LYS A 440 -6.04 -22.37 13.85
CA LYS A 440 -5.56 -23.63 14.42
C LYS A 440 -4.78 -24.38 13.34
N VAL A 441 -3.52 -24.74 13.63
CA VAL A 441 -2.63 -25.43 12.69
C VAL A 441 -2.16 -26.74 13.27
N THR A 442 -2.19 -27.80 12.44
CA THR A 442 -1.52 -29.07 12.72
C THR A 442 -0.51 -29.34 11.59
N THR A 443 0.75 -29.58 11.97
CA THR A 443 1.81 -30.00 11.06
C THR A 443 2.30 -31.38 11.48
N ALA A 444 2.60 -32.23 10.51
CA ALA A 444 3.11 -33.58 10.76
C ALA A 444 4.26 -33.92 9.81
N CYS A 445 5.20 -34.76 10.28
CA CYS A 445 6.32 -35.22 9.48
C CYS A 445 6.71 -36.66 9.86
N ASP A 446 7.54 -37.26 8.99
CA ASP A 446 8.20 -38.56 9.23
C ASP A 446 9.41 -38.44 10.18
N GLU A 447 10.17 -39.52 10.36
CA GLU A 447 11.36 -39.55 11.21
C GLU A 447 12.49 -38.64 10.71
N GLU A 448 12.54 -38.41 9.40
CA GLU A 448 13.54 -37.56 8.76
C GLU A 448 13.12 -36.05 8.73
N GLY A 449 11.92 -35.73 9.20
CA GLY A 449 11.39 -34.37 9.17
C GLY A 449 10.80 -33.96 7.80
N LYS A 450 10.49 -34.91 6.92
CA LYS A 450 9.73 -34.64 5.70
C LYS A 450 8.24 -34.48 6.03
N LEU A 451 7.63 -33.39 5.58
CA LEU A 451 6.24 -33.08 5.87
C LEU A 451 5.31 -34.13 5.25
N THR A 452 4.46 -34.70 6.09
CA THR A 452 3.48 -35.72 5.72
C THR A 452 2.05 -35.12 5.66
N ALA A 453 1.72 -34.19 6.53
CA ALA A 453 0.43 -33.52 6.56
C ALA A 453 0.49 -32.06 7.04
N PHE A 454 -0.41 -31.24 6.48
CA PHE A 454 -0.68 -29.87 6.94
C PHE A 454 -2.19 -29.67 7.03
N ILE A 455 -2.66 -29.28 8.21
CA ILE A 455 -4.08 -28.97 8.45
C ILE A 455 -4.18 -27.57 9.02
N ALA A 456 -5.13 -26.78 8.54
CA ALA A 456 -5.43 -25.48 9.16
C ALA A 456 -6.93 -25.23 9.20
N ASN A 457 -7.37 -24.59 10.29
CA ASN A 457 -8.70 -24.01 10.40
C ASN A 457 -8.54 -22.51 10.69
N ILE A 458 -9.05 -21.65 9.80
CA ILE A 458 -8.88 -20.20 9.83
C ILE A 458 -10.23 -19.54 10.01
N VAL A 459 -10.42 -18.77 11.06
CA VAL A 459 -11.59 -17.92 11.26
C VAL A 459 -11.13 -16.46 11.16
N ALA A 460 -11.68 -15.75 10.18
CA ALA A 460 -11.34 -14.35 9.92
C ALA A 460 -12.50 -13.43 10.31
N ASP A 461 -12.24 -12.44 11.12
CA ASP A 461 -13.18 -11.36 11.40
C ASP A 461 -13.14 -10.35 10.24
N THR A 462 -14.23 -10.33 9.43
CA THR A 462 -14.33 -9.39 8.30
C THR A 462 -14.97 -8.06 8.69
N GLY A 463 -15.39 -7.89 9.96
CA GLY A 463 -16.08 -6.70 10.43
C GLY A 463 -17.47 -6.56 9.85
N ALA A 464 -17.95 -5.31 9.79
CA ALA A 464 -19.34 -5.01 9.46
C ALA A 464 -19.72 -5.23 7.98
N TYR A 465 -18.76 -5.20 7.07
CA TYR A 465 -18.97 -5.28 5.63
C TYR A 465 -17.91 -6.16 4.96
N ALA A 466 -18.27 -6.72 3.81
CA ALA A 466 -17.46 -7.69 3.09
C ALA A 466 -16.11 -7.13 2.61
N SER A 467 -16.09 -5.91 2.08
CA SER A 467 -14.88 -5.33 1.46
C SER A 467 -14.17 -6.37 0.55
N LEU A 468 -12.93 -6.72 0.87
CA LEU A 468 -12.15 -7.79 0.22
C LEU A 468 -11.96 -9.03 1.11
N GLY A 469 -12.82 -9.24 2.12
CA GLY A 469 -12.70 -10.32 3.09
C GLY A 469 -12.70 -11.73 2.47
N GLY A 470 -13.51 -11.98 1.44
CA GLY A 470 -13.52 -13.27 0.72
C GLY A 470 -12.17 -13.57 0.04
N PRO A 471 -11.66 -12.71 -0.85
CA PRO A 471 -10.33 -12.87 -1.44
C PRO A 471 -9.18 -12.95 -0.43
N VAL A 472 -9.23 -12.19 0.66
CA VAL A 472 -8.21 -12.27 1.74
C VAL A 472 -8.22 -13.65 2.40
N LEU A 473 -9.40 -14.17 2.76
CA LEU A 473 -9.54 -15.52 3.30
C LEU A 473 -9.02 -16.59 2.32
N GLN A 474 -9.37 -16.45 1.04
CA GLN A 474 -8.91 -17.36 0.00
C GLN A 474 -7.38 -17.41 -0.09
N ARG A 475 -6.70 -16.26 -0.02
CA ARG A 475 -5.23 -16.20 -0.02
C ARG A 475 -4.64 -16.77 1.27
N ALA A 476 -5.27 -16.50 2.42
CA ALA A 476 -4.85 -17.11 3.67
C ALA A 476 -4.86 -18.65 3.56
N CYS A 477 -5.93 -19.23 3.00
CA CYS A 477 -6.06 -20.68 2.83
C CYS A 477 -5.06 -21.25 1.80
N THR A 478 -4.95 -20.64 0.62
CA THR A 478 -4.13 -21.18 -0.49
C THR A 478 -2.62 -21.10 -0.25
N HIS A 479 -2.18 -20.28 0.72
CA HIS A 479 -0.77 -20.08 1.02
C HIS A 479 -0.36 -20.56 2.42
N ALA A 480 -1.31 -21.05 3.25
CA ALA A 480 -1.07 -21.39 4.65
C ALA A 480 0.06 -22.41 4.88
N ALA A 481 0.18 -23.38 4.00
CA ALA A 481 1.18 -24.44 4.10
C ALA A 481 2.59 -23.99 3.63
N GLY A 482 2.74 -22.78 3.13
CA GLY A 482 4.01 -22.24 2.70
C GLY A 482 4.59 -22.86 1.43
N PRO A 483 5.88 -22.58 1.12
CA PRO A 483 6.57 -23.08 -0.08
C PRO A 483 7.20 -24.46 0.14
N TYR A 484 6.42 -25.40 0.68
CA TYR A 484 6.92 -26.71 1.07
C TYR A 484 6.23 -27.84 0.35
N ARG A 485 6.97 -28.95 0.13
CA ARG A 485 6.43 -30.23 -0.35
C ARG A 485 5.58 -30.87 0.73
N CYS A 486 4.28 -30.85 0.56
CA CYS A 486 3.32 -31.53 1.40
C CYS A 486 2.12 -31.96 0.55
N ASN A 487 1.98 -33.28 0.35
CA ASN A 487 0.95 -33.83 -0.53
C ASN A 487 -0.41 -33.98 0.14
N ASN A 488 -0.45 -33.96 1.47
CA ASN A 488 -1.69 -34.10 2.22
C ASN A 488 -1.99 -32.82 2.98
N VAL A 489 -2.97 -32.08 2.49
CA VAL A 489 -3.43 -30.82 3.10
C VAL A 489 -4.94 -30.79 3.26
N ASP A 490 -5.43 -30.26 4.38
CA ASP A 490 -6.83 -29.91 4.58
C ASP A 490 -6.93 -28.56 5.31
N ILE A 491 -7.18 -27.52 4.55
CA ILE A 491 -7.22 -26.15 5.04
C ILE A 491 -8.64 -25.63 4.84
N THR A 492 -9.27 -25.24 5.93
CA THR A 492 -10.60 -24.62 5.95
C THR A 492 -10.51 -23.18 6.42
N GLY A 493 -11.33 -22.31 5.84
CA GLY A 493 -11.41 -20.93 6.23
C GLY A 493 -12.85 -20.44 6.29
N THR A 494 -13.17 -19.56 7.23
CA THR A 494 -14.47 -18.93 7.38
C THR A 494 -14.29 -17.44 7.67
N ALA A 495 -14.84 -16.55 6.82
CA ALA A 495 -14.95 -15.13 7.06
C ALA A 495 -16.30 -14.80 7.69
N VAL A 496 -16.29 -14.07 8.79
CA VAL A 496 -17.48 -13.83 9.63
C VAL A 496 -17.70 -12.34 9.79
N TYR A 497 -18.93 -11.90 9.59
CA TYR A 497 -19.36 -10.54 9.91
C TYR A 497 -19.45 -10.34 11.42
N THR A 498 -18.98 -9.19 11.87
CA THR A 498 -19.12 -8.68 13.24
C THR A 498 -19.49 -7.20 13.18
N ASN A 499 -19.73 -6.55 14.34
CA ASN A 499 -19.90 -5.09 14.37
C ASN A 499 -18.57 -4.33 14.53
N ASN A 500 -17.44 -5.00 14.36
CA ASN A 500 -16.13 -4.38 14.30
C ASN A 500 -15.98 -3.56 13.00
N PRO A 501 -15.02 -2.60 12.94
CA PRO A 501 -14.70 -1.93 11.69
C PRO A 501 -14.43 -2.93 10.57
N PRO A 502 -14.85 -2.65 9.33
CA PRO A 502 -14.63 -3.53 8.19
C PRO A 502 -13.16 -3.92 8.04
N ALA A 503 -12.90 -5.13 7.58
CA ALA A 503 -11.58 -5.60 7.24
C ALA A 503 -11.49 -5.89 5.73
N GLY A 504 -10.36 -5.54 5.12
CA GLY A 504 -10.18 -5.62 3.67
C GLY A 504 -8.74 -5.90 3.27
N ALA A 505 -8.35 -5.35 2.12
CA ALA A 505 -6.99 -5.49 1.63
C ALA A 505 -5.98 -4.80 2.55
N PHE A 506 -4.94 -5.53 2.93
CA PHE A 506 -3.75 -4.97 3.56
C PHE A 506 -2.53 -5.77 3.08
N ARG A 507 -1.41 -5.11 2.83
CA ARG A 507 -0.15 -5.67 2.34
C ARG A 507 0.12 -7.08 2.88
N GLY A 508 0.25 -8.09 2.00
CA GLY A 508 0.34 -9.50 2.35
C GLY A 508 -0.99 -10.26 2.24
N PHE A 509 -2.15 -9.59 2.30
CA PHE A 509 -3.48 -10.03 1.89
C PHE A 509 -3.87 -11.42 2.42
N GLY A 510 -3.91 -11.59 3.76
CA GLY A 510 -4.26 -12.85 4.43
C GLY A 510 -3.07 -13.82 4.62
N VAL A 511 -2.10 -13.77 3.73
CA VAL A 511 -0.92 -14.66 3.79
C VAL A 511 -0.03 -14.34 5.00
N THR A 512 0.07 -13.07 5.41
CA THR A 512 0.84 -12.67 6.59
C THR A 512 0.37 -13.39 7.85
N GLN A 513 -0.96 -13.53 8.01
CA GLN A 513 -1.57 -14.17 9.18
C GLN A 513 -1.38 -15.69 9.14
N SER A 514 -1.71 -16.34 8.01
CA SER A 514 -1.62 -17.80 7.91
C SER A 514 -0.19 -18.31 7.92
N VAL A 515 0.75 -17.60 7.32
CA VAL A 515 2.18 -17.95 7.34
C VAL A 515 2.76 -17.76 8.74
N PHE A 516 2.34 -16.75 9.52
CA PHE A 516 2.74 -16.64 10.92
C PHE A 516 2.45 -17.95 11.66
N ALA A 517 1.23 -18.46 11.57
CA ALA A 517 0.83 -19.70 12.23
C ALA A 517 1.61 -20.92 11.70
N GLY A 518 1.71 -21.08 10.39
CA GLY A 518 2.40 -22.23 9.77
C GLY A 518 3.89 -22.28 10.07
N GLU A 519 4.57 -21.16 9.93
CA GLU A 519 6.03 -21.04 10.14
C GLU A 519 6.42 -21.21 11.61
N CYS A 520 5.63 -20.65 12.55
CA CYS A 520 5.88 -20.86 13.97
C CYS A 520 5.67 -22.34 14.36
N ASN A 521 4.66 -23.00 13.77
CA ASN A 521 4.40 -24.41 14.03
C ASN A 521 5.52 -25.32 13.51
N LEU A 522 6.17 -24.97 12.38
CA LEU A 522 7.33 -25.68 11.83
C LEU A 522 8.55 -25.61 12.76
N ASN A 523 8.76 -24.53 13.51
CA ASN A 523 9.86 -24.46 14.47
C ASN A 523 9.73 -25.53 15.56
N LEU A 524 8.53 -25.76 16.09
CA LEU A 524 8.27 -26.81 17.07
C LEU A 524 8.39 -28.22 16.48
N LEU A 525 8.02 -28.36 15.20
CA LEU A 525 8.19 -29.65 14.51
C LEU A 525 9.68 -29.97 14.31
N ALA A 526 10.51 -28.98 13.94
CA ALA A 526 11.96 -29.10 13.84
C ALA A 526 12.58 -29.54 15.15
N GLU A 527 12.16 -28.91 16.26
CA GLU A 527 12.61 -29.28 17.62
C GLU A 527 12.27 -30.74 17.96
N LYS A 528 11.04 -31.22 17.65
CA LYS A 528 10.64 -32.61 17.86
C LYS A 528 11.47 -33.61 17.06
N VAL A 529 11.86 -33.25 15.86
CA VAL A 529 12.74 -34.08 15.00
C VAL A 529 14.19 -34.01 15.48
N GLY A 530 14.58 -32.97 16.21
CA GLY A 530 15.96 -32.71 16.64
C GLY A 530 16.86 -32.10 15.56
N ILE A 531 16.28 -31.35 14.63
CA ILE A 531 16.99 -30.62 13.56
C ILE A 531 16.79 -29.11 13.68
N SER A 532 17.64 -28.33 13.01
CA SER A 532 17.49 -26.87 13.03
C SER A 532 16.24 -26.39 12.26
N SER A 533 15.75 -25.20 12.62
CA SER A 533 14.65 -24.57 11.90
C SER A 533 15.00 -24.23 10.44
N TRP A 534 16.29 -24.06 10.11
CA TRP A 534 16.77 -23.91 8.74
C TRP A 534 16.68 -25.26 8.00
N GLU A 535 17.12 -26.34 8.63
CA GLU A 535 17.20 -27.67 8.02
C GLU A 535 15.83 -28.23 7.65
N ILE A 536 14.82 -28.09 8.52
CA ILE A 536 13.46 -28.57 8.21
C ILE A 536 12.88 -27.85 7.00
N ARG A 537 13.14 -26.54 6.87
CA ARG A 537 12.70 -25.76 5.73
C ARG A 537 13.42 -26.15 4.44
N TYR A 538 14.72 -26.35 4.51
CA TYR A 538 15.51 -26.71 3.34
C TYR A 538 15.15 -28.09 2.80
N ARG A 539 14.93 -29.08 3.69
CA ARG A 539 14.50 -30.45 3.32
C ARG A 539 13.17 -30.47 2.61
N ASN A 540 12.25 -29.60 3.04
CA ASN A 540 10.89 -29.58 2.53
C ASN A 540 10.66 -28.50 1.45
N ALA A 541 11.61 -27.64 1.16
CA ALA A 541 11.47 -26.58 0.16
C ALA A 541 11.12 -27.15 -1.21
N VAL A 542 10.10 -26.59 -1.87
CA VAL A 542 9.71 -27.00 -3.21
C VAL A 542 10.79 -26.69 -4.24
N GLU A 543 10.87 -27.52 -5.25
CA GLU A 543 11.76 -27.38 -6.41
C GLU A 543 10.94 -27.29 -7.70
N PRO A 544 11.53 -26.85 -8.81
CA PRO A 544 10.88 -26.92 -10.10
C PRO A 544 10.35 -28.31 -10.42
N GLY A 545 9.06 -28.39 -10.79
CA GLY A 545 8.36 -29.66 -11.06
C GLY A 545 7.61 -30.26 -9.87
N ASP A 546 7.86 -29.80 -8.64
CA ASP A 546 7.07 -30.19 -7.47
C ASP A 546 5.64 -29.62 -7.54
N ILE A 547 4.72 -30.24 -6.83
CA ILE A 547 3.34 -29.78 -6.75
C ILE A 547 3.18 -28.93 -5.49
N LEU A 548 2.77 -27.69 -5.68
CA LEU A 548 2.40 -26.79 -4.59
C LEU A 548 1.12 -27.28 -3.89
N THR A 549 0.93 -26.87 -2.65
CA THR A 549 -0.23 -27.29 -1.84
C THR A 549 -1.59 -26.95 -2.45
N ASN A 550 -1.66 -25.90 -3.29
CA ASN A 550 -2.85 -25.56 -4.08
C ASN A 550 -3.00 -26.34 -5.41
N GLY A 551 -2.07 -27.27 -5.71
CA GLY A 551 -2.11 -28.13 -6.90
C GLY A 551 -1.32 -27.64 -8.10
N GLN A 552 -0.86 -26.41 -8.13
CA GLN A 552 -0.05 -25.87 -9.23
C GLN A 552 1.34 -26.51 -9.23
N ILE A 553 1.85 -26.83 -10.42
CA ILE A 553 3.24 -27.28 -10.59
C ILE A 553 4.16 -26.05 -10.39
N ALA A 554 5.16 -26.19 -9.56
CA ALA A 554 6.21 -25.21 -9.35
C ALA A 554 7.02 -25.04 -10.64
N ASP A 555 7.09 -23.82 -11.14
CA ASP A 555 7.78 -23.49 -12.39
C ASP A 555 9.31 -23.51 -12.23
N SER A 556 10.02 -23.41 -13.36
CA SER A 556 11.48 -23.38 -13.38
C SER A 556 12.09 -22.15 -12.69
N GLY A 557 11.30 -21.10 -12.46
CA GLY A 557 11.67 -19.89 -11.69
C GLY A 557 11.51 -20.04 -10.17
N THR A 558 11.10 -21.21 -9.66
CA THR A 558 10.96 -21.46 -8.23
C THR A 558 12.31 -21.36 -7.52
N ALA A 559 12.45 -20.42 -6.57
CA ALA A 559 13.73 -20.02 -5.99
C ALA A 559 13.78 -20.04 -4.45
N ILE A 560 12.93 -20.81 -3.79
CA ILE A 560 12.93 -20.87 -2.31
C ILE A 560 14.24 -21.45 -1.76
N LYS A 561 14.83 -22.44 -2.43
CA LYS A 561 16.13 -23.01 -2.00
C LYS A 561 17.25 -21.98 -2.10
N GLU A 562 17.26 -21.18 -3.16
CA GLU A 562 18.22 -20.11 -3.34
C GLU A 562 18.12 -19.05 -2.24
N THR A 563 16.89 -18.68 -1.83
CA THR A 563 16.71 -17.73 -0.71
C THR A 563 17.17 -18.31 0.62
N LEU A 564 16.97 -19.62 0.86
CA LEU A 564 17.45 -20.33 2.05
C LEU A 564 18.99 -20.43 2.07
N LEU A 565 19.60 -20.78 0.94
CA LEU A 565 21.06 -20.93 0.83
C LEU A 565 21.77 -19.59 1.01
N ALA A 566 21.19 -18.48 0.49
CA ALA A 566 21.76 -17.15 0.66
C ALA A 566 21.85 -16.72 2.14
N LEU A 567 21.07 -17.33 3.02
CA LEU A 567 21.02 -16.99 4.44
C LEU A 567 21.66 -18.05 5.35
N LYS A 568 22.14 -19.17 4.80
CA LYS A 568 22.61 -20.33 5.57
C LYS A 568 23.70 -19.96 6.57
N ASP A 569 24.77 -19.33 6.12
CA ASP A 569 25.92 -19.00 6.96
C ASP A 569 25.50 -18.02 8.07
N LYS A 570 24.77 -16.97 7.71
CA LYS A 570 24.21 -16.01 8.69
C LYS A 570 23.32 -16.67 9.75
N TYR A 571 22.56 -17.71 9.37
CA TYR A 571 21.74 -18.46 10.33
C TYR A 571 22.61 -19.22 11.33
N TYR A 572 23.62 -19.95 10.87
CA TYR A 572 24.49 -20.75 11.74
C TYR A 572 25.53 -19.94 12.53
N ASP A 573 25.88 -18.73 12.06
CA ASP A 573 26.83 -17.83 12.73
C ASP A 573 26.20 -17.06 13.92
N ASN A 574 24.89 -17.18 14.13
CA ASN A 574 24.19 -16.45 15.19
C ASN A 574 23.46 -17.39 16.15
N GLU A 575 23.68 -17.22 17.47
CA GLU A 575 23.07 -18.03 18.51
C GLU A 575 21.56 -17.77 18.69
N ILE A 576 21.14 -16.50 18.59
CA ILE A 576 19.76 -16.08 18.81
C ILE A 576 19.19 -15.58 17.49
N VAL A 577 18.73 -16.51 16.69
CA VAL A 577 18.24 -16.25 15.33
C VAL A 577 16.97 -17.05 15.06
N GLY A 578 15.99 -16.38 14.48
CA GLY A 578 14.78 -17.01 13.95
C GLY A 578 14.75 -16.92 12.43
N ILE A 579 14.10 -17.88 11.80
CA ILE A 579 13.98 -18.00 10.34
C ILE A 579 12.53 -18.24 9.95
N ALA A 580 12.11 -17.66 8.84
CA ALA A 580 10.83 -17.97 8.23
C ALA A 580 10.89 -17.82 6.70
N CYS A 581 10.07 -18.64 6.04
CA CYS A 581 9.92 -18.66 4.59
C CYS A 581 8.50 -18.28 4.18
N CYS A 582 8.34 -17.82 2.95
CA CYS A 582 7.00 -17.70 2.35
C CYS A 582 7.06 -17.78 0.82
N MET A 583 5.89 -17.98 0.24
CA MET A 583 5.63 -17.71 -1.16
C MET A 583 4.48 -16.70 -1.28
N LYS A 584 4.45 -15.93 -2.34
CA LYS A 584 3.35 -15.00 -2.62
C LYS A 584 3.13 -14.85 -4.12
N ASN A 585 1.89 -14.88 -4.51
CA ASN A 585 1.48 -14.69 -5.90
C ASN A 585 1.79 -13.27 -6.41
N SER A 586 2.12 -13.18 -7.71
CA SER A 586 2.07 -11.96 -8.51
C SER A 586 0.84 -12.02 -9.41
N GLY A 587 -0.05 -11.03 -9.26
CA GLY A 587 -1.34 -11.02 -9.96
C GLY A 587 -2.52 -11.55 -9.15
N ILE A 588 -3.73 -11.28 -9.63
CA ILE A 588 -4.99 -11.66 -8.98
C ILE A 588 -5.18 -13.18 -9.01
N GLY A 589 -5.03 -13.82 -10.16
CA GLY A 589 -5.11 -15.27 -10.33
C GLY A 589 -6.48 -15.88 -10.05
N VAL A 590 -6.48 -17.17 -9.75
CA VAL A 590 -7.64 -18.01 -9.35
C VAL A 590 -8.85 -17.90 -10.28
N GLY A 591 -8.57 -17.82 -11.59
CA GLY A 591 -9.61 -17.74 -12.62
C GLY A 591 -10.26 -16.37 -12.80
N LEU A 592 -9.85 -15.37 -12.02
CA LEU A 592 -10.36 -14.01 -12.19
C LEU A 592 -9.63 -13.30 -13.35
N PRO A 593 -10.32 -12.43 -14.11
CA PRO A 593 -9.67 -11.63 -15.14
C PRO A 593 -8.57 -10.75 -14.56
N ASP A 594 -7.34 -10.92 -15.06
CA ASP A 594 -6.19 -10.11 -14.67
C ASP A 594 -5.50 -9.58 -15.93
N ILE A 595 -5.68 -8.29 -16.19
CA ILE A 595 -5.32 -7.68 -17.48
C ILE A 595 -4.49 -6.43 -17.23
N GLY A 596 -3.30 -6.37 -17.85
CA GLY A 596 -2.50 -5.16 -17.99
C GLY A 596 -2.78 -4.46 -19.31
N ARG A 597 -2.90 -3.13 -19.29
CA ARG A 597 -3.11 -2.32 -20.49
C ARG A 597 -2.30 -1.04 -20.45
N CYS A 598 -1.80 -0.64 -21.62
CA CYS A 598 -1.08 0.60 -21.81
C CYS A 598 -1.34 1.15 -23.20
N ASN A 599 -1.40 2.46 -23.32
CA ASN A 599 -1.37 3.18 -24.59
C ASN A 599 -0.19 4.16 -24.58
N LEU A 600 0.72 4.03 -25.55
CA LEU A 600 1.79 4.99 -25.77
C LEU A 600 1.32 5.98 -26.81
N VAL A 601 1.29 7.26 -26.44
CA VAL A 601 0.90 8.36 -27.33
C VAL A 601 2.11 9.22 -27.60
N ILE A 602 2.50 9.37 -28.83
CA ILE A 602 3.59 10.27 -29.19
C ILE A 602 3.04 11.69 -29.26
N LYS A 603 3.55 12.58 -28.42
CA LYS A 603 3.09 13.97 -28.40
C LYS A 603 4.21 14.90 -27.93
N ASP A 604 4.36 16.03 -28.60
CA ASP A 604 5.33 17.08 -28.28
C ASP A 604 6.78 16.55 -28.17
N GLY A 605 7.16 15.61 -29.03
CA GLY A 605 8.50 15.03 -29.06
C GLY A 605 8.84 14.09 -27.90
N VAL A 606 7.82 13.57 -27.19
CA VAL A 606 7.98 12.57 -26.11
C VAL A 606 6.98 11.43 -26.25
N ILE A 607 7.30 10.29 -25.66
CA ILE A 607 6.42 9.12 -25.54
C ILE A 607 5.61 9.28 -24.26
N ASN A 608 4.32 9.57 -24.37
CA ASN A 608 3.40 9.70 -23.26
C ASN A 608 2.79 8.33 -22.93
N VAL A 609 3.00 7.85 -21.73
CA VAL A 609 2.47 6.57 -21.22
C VAL A 609 1.14 6.82 -20.54
N ARG A 610 0.06 6.22 -21.08
CA ARG A 610 -1.29 6.26 -20.52
C ARG A 610 -1.71 4.88 -20.04
N THR A 611 -2.02 4.77 -18.77
CA THR A 611 -2.51 3.55 -18.13
C THR A 611 -3.20 3.88 -16.81
N SER A 612 -4.16 3.07 -16.39
CA SER A 612 -4.82 3.25 -15.09
C SER A 612 -4.02 2.69 -13.91
N ALA A 613 -2.82 2.16 -14.13
CA ALA A 613 -1.96 1.63 -13.07
C ALA A 613 -1.52 2.72 -12.10
N ALA A 614 -2.19 2.83 -10.94
CA ALA A 614 -1.92 3.87 -9.95
C ALA A 614 -0.57 3.68 -9.25
N CYS A 615 0.18 4.78 -9.10
CA CYS A 615 1.39 4.83 -8.28
C CYS A 615 1.05 5.27 -6.84
N ILE A 616 1.00 4.33 -5.91
CA ILE A 616 0.76 4.58 -4.48
C ILE A 616 2.04 4.82 -3.67
N GLY A 617 3.17 4.98 -4.36
CA GLY A 617 4.51 5.16 -3.79
C GLY A 617 5.56 4.17 -4.31
N GLN A 618 5.15 3.02 -4.86
CA GLN A 618 6.03 1.94 -5.30
C GLN A 618 6.89 2.26 -6.53
N GLY A 619 6.55 3.30 -7.32
CA GLY A 619 7.39 3.78 -8.42
C GLY A 619 7.14 3.13 -9.77
N ILE A 620 5.91 2.69 -10.06
CA ILE A 620 5.56 2.05 -11.34
C ILE A 620 5.91 2.92 -12.57
N GLY A 621 5.80 4.25 -12.47
CA GLY A 621 6.18 5.17 -13.55
C GLY A 621 7.64 5.01 -13.96
N THR A 622 8.56 4.88 -12.99
CA THR A 622 9.99 4.65 -13.27
C THR A 622 10.21 3.29 -13.92
N ILE A 623 9.48 2.25 -13.49
CA ILE A 623 9.57 0.91 -14.08
C ILE A 623 9.10 0.92 -15.55
N MET A 624 7.97 1.57 -15.84
CA MET A 624 7.48 1.71 -17.23
C MET A 624 8.48 2.47 -18.12
N THR A 625 9.08 3.53 -17.58
CA THR A 625 10.14 4.28 -18.26
C THR A 625 11.33 3.38 -18.60
N GLN A 626 11.79 2.53 -17.66
CA GLN A 626 12.90 1.61 -17.92
C GLN A 626 12.58 0.56 -18.98
N ILE A 627 11.37 0.02 -18.98
CA ILE A 627 10.94 -0.93 -20.01
C ILE A 627 10.98 -0.29 -21.41
N ILE A 628 10.51 0.96 -21.54
CA ILE A 628 10.57 1.70 -22.80
C ILE A 628 12.01 1.99 -23.22
N CYS A 629 12.82 2.49 -22.29
CA CYS A 629 14.23 2.79 -22.55
C CYS A 629 15.04 1.55 -22.94
N GLU A 630 14.78 0.39 -22.31
CA GLU A 630 15.42 -0.87 -22.64
C GLU A 630 15.20 -1.26 -24.11
N ILE A 631 13.99 -1.10 -24.61
CA ILE A 631 13.61 -1.48 -25.98
C ILE A 631 14.11 -0.45 -26.99
N THR A 632 13.89 0.83 -26.71
CA THR A 632 14.13 1.91 -27.67
C THR A 632 15.57 2.45 -27.66
N GLY A 633 16.25 2.35 -26.49
CA GLY A 633 17.50 3.04 -26.22
C GLY A 633 17.36 4.52 -25.91
N LEU A 634 16.16 5.08 -25.97
CA LEU A 634 15.91 6.49 -25.69
C LEU A 634 16.27 6.86 -24.24
N SER A 635 16.65 8.11 -24.05
CA SER A 635 16.87 8.66 -22.72
C SER A 635 15.54 8.76 -21.94
N PRO A 636 15.53 8.55 -20.61
CA PRO A 636 14.33 8.67 -19.77
C PRO A 636 13.56 9.99 -19.92
N ASN A 637 14.23 11.09 -20.29
CA ASN A 637 13.58 12.39 -20.52
C ASN A 637 12.70 12.44 -21.79
N LYS A 638 12.77 11.41 -22.63
CA LYS A 638 11.87 11.23 -23.80
C LYS A 638 10.60 10.43 -23.44
N VAL A 639 10.40 10.09 -22.17
CA VAL A 639 9.23 9.37 -21.68
C VAL A 639 8.52 10.21 -20.63
N ALA A 640 7.23 10.45 -20.81
CA ALA A 640 6.35 11.13 -19.86
C ALA A 640 5.30 10.14 -19.34
N ILE A 641 5.06 10.16 -18.02
CA ILE A 641 4.05 9.31 -17.39
C ILE A 641 2.84 10.16 -17.01
N GLY A 642 1.68 9.87 -17.62
CA GLY A 642 0.42 10.52 -17.28
C GLY A 642 -0.15 10.05 -15.94
N PHE A 643 -0.96 10.90 -15.29
CA PHE A 643 -1.80 10.44 -14.20
C PHE A 643 -2.89 9.50 -14.73
N PRO A 644 -3.26 8.44 -13.99
CA PRO A 644 -4.41 7.61 -14.35
C PRO A 644 -5.69 8.44 -14.49
N ASP A 645 -6.35 8.33 -15.65
CA ASP A 645 -7.56 9.07 -16.00
C ASP A 645 -8.52 8.14 -16.76
N THR A 646 -9.74 7.97 -16.28
CA THR A 646 -10.72 7.09 -16.94
C THR A 646 -11.18 7.58 -18.31
N PHE A 647 -10.83 8.80 -18.71
CA PHE A 647 -11.13 9.36 -20.01
C PHE A 647 -10.16 8.86 -21.11
N ASP A 648 -8.86 8.76 -20.81
CA ASP A 648 -7.83 8.49 -21.81
C ASP A 648 -6.87 7.34 -21.48
N SER A 649 -6.90 6.85 -20.26
CA SER A 649 -6.02 5.78 -19.82
C SER A 649 -6.74 4.44 -19.86
N PRO A 650 -6.27 3.42 -20.62
CA PRO A 650 -6.94 2.12 -20.66
C PRO A 650 -6.94 1.44 -19.30
N ASN A 651 -8.03 0.71 -18.99
CA ASN A 651 -8.20 0.02 -17.72
C ASN A 651 -7.18 -1.12 -17.57
N SER A 652 -6.15 -0.88 -16.77
CA SER A 652 -5.09 -1.83 -16.41
C SER A 652 -5.31 -2.49 -15.05
N GLY A 653 -6.52 -2.39 -14.51
CA GLY A 653 -6.89 -2.93 -13.19
C GLY A 653 -6.35 -2.14 -12.01
N THR A 654 -6.87 -2.46 -10.83
CA THR A 654 -6.47 -1.87 -9.55
C THR A 654 -5.03 -2.23 -9.20
N THR A 655 -4.29 -1.31 -8.56
CA THR A 655 -2.95 -1.56 -8.01
C THR A 655 -3.09 -2.37 -6.71
N THR A 656 -3.08 -3.68 -6.85
CA THR A 656 -3.24 -4.71 -5.81
C THR A 656 -2.41 -5.95 -6.15
N ALA A 657 -2.40 -6.97 -5.32
CA ALA A 657 -1.85 -8.31 -5.60
C ALA A 657 -0.44 -8.31 -6.23
N SER A 658 0.37 -7.30 -5.98
CA SER A 658 1.75 -7.15 -6.50
C SER A 658 1.86 -7.30 -8.03
N ARG A 659 0.83 -6.88 -8.79
CA ARG A 659 0.62 -7.22 -10.21
C ARG A 659 1.24 -6.25 -11.21
N GLN A 660 1.44 -4.97 -10.85
CA GLN A 660 1.63 -3.92 -11.85
C GLN A 660 2.91 -4.08 -12.70
N THR A 661 4.04 -4.46 -12.10
CA THR A 661 5.28 -4.67 -12.86
C THR A 661 5.13 -5.80 -13.87
N LEU A 662 4.47 -6.91 -13.49
CA LEU A 662 4.29 -8.06 -14.37
C LEU A 662 3.26 -7.78 -15.48
N PHE A 663 2.05 -7.34 -15.12
CA PHE A 663 0.93 -7.19 -16.06
C PHE A 663 1.01 -5.89 -16.87
N THR A 664 1.07 -4.75 -16.18
CA THR A 664 1.15 -3.45 -16.86
C THR A 664 2.52 -3.28 -17.50
N GLY A 665 3.60 -3.76 -16.88
CA GLY A 665 4.93 -3.74 -17.47
C GLY A 665 5.00 -4.55 -18.77
N GLU A 666 4.34 -5.73 -18.84
CA GLU A 666 4.24 -6.49 -20.09
C GLU A 666 3.42 -5.77 -21.16
N ALA A 667 2.31 -5.13 -20.76
CA ALA A 667 1.52 -4.32 -21.69
C ALA A 667 2.35 -3.14 -22.26
N VAL A 668 3.17 -2.49 -21.43
CA VAL A 668 4.11 -1.45 -21.88
C VAL A 668 5.14 -2.02 -22.85
N ARG A 669 5.68 -3.21 -22.56
CA ARG A 669 6.63 -3.90 -23.45
C ARG A 669 6.01 -4.16 -24.83
N ILE A 670 4.79 -4.70 -24.86
CA ILE A 670 4.04 -4.96 -26.11
C ILE A 670 3.78 -3.66 -26.87
N ALA A 671 3.32 -2.61 -26.20
CA ALA A 671 3.07 -1.31 -26.84
C ALA A 671 4.36 -0.71 -27.44
N THR A 672 5.47 -0.82 -26.70
CA THR A 672 6.78 -0.32 -27.15
C THR A 672 7.32 -1.13 -28.33
N MET A 673 7.08 -2.43 -28.37
CA MET A 673 7.44 -3.25 -29.53
C MET A 673 6.70 -2.81 -30.79
N LYS A 674 5.40 -2.52 -30.68
CA LYS A 674 4.61 -1.96 -31.83
C LYS A 674 5.12 -0.58 -32.26
N PHE A 675 5.53 0.27 -31.32
CA PHE A 675 6.21 1.52 -31.67
C PHE A 675 7.49 1.25 -32.46
N MET A 676 8.32 0.29 -32.02
CA MET A 676 9.55 -0.05 -32.76
C MET A 676 9.30 -0.68 -34.13
N GLU A 677 8.20 -1.41 -34.31
CA GLU A 677 7.78 -1.88 -35.64
C GLU A 677 7.48 -0.72 -36.57
N GLU A 678 6.84 0.33 -36.09
CA GLU A 678 6.59 1.53 -36.90
C GLU A 678 7.88 2.31 -37.16
N VAL A 679 8.78 2.40 -36.17
CA VAL A 679 10.13 2.97 -36.35
C VAL A 679 10.91 2.20 -37.44
N MET A 680 10.79 0.87 -37.45
CA MET A 680 11.43 0.04 -38.48
C MET A 680 10.91 0.34 -39.89
N LYS A 681 9.60 0.54 -40.05
CA LYS A 681 9.00 0.94 -41.37
C LYS A 681 9.57 2.28 -41.83
N GLN A 682 9.64 3.27 -40.93
CA GLN A 682 10.22 4.58 -41.24
C GLN A 682 11.70 4.47 -41.68
N TYR A 683 12.47 3.61 -40.99
CA TYR A 683 13.85 3.32 -41.38
C TYR A 683 13.93 2.67 -42.79
N SER A 684 13.06 1.69 -43.05
CA SER A 684 13.03 0.98 -44.34
C SER A 684 12.64 1.89 -45.50
N GLU A 685 11.65 2.75 -45.32
CA GLU A 685 11.22 3.75 -46.32
C GLU A 685 12.36 4.73 -46.62
N GLU A 686 13.04 5.26 -45.57
CA GLU A 686 14.14 6.21 -45.79
C GLU A 686 15.37 5.59 -46.47
N ASN A 687 15.64 4.31 -46.20
CA ASN A 687 16.78 3.60 -46.77
C ASN A 687 16.43 2.76 -48.00
N LEU A 688 15.24 2.91 -48.59
CA LEU A 688 14.75 2.20 -49.81
C LEU A 688 14.86 0.67 -49.68
N ILE A 689 14.61 0.13 -48.45
CA ILE A 689 14.67 -1.31 -48.19
C ILE A 689 13.33 -1.94 -48.54
N ASN A 690 13.35 -3.02 -49.33
CA ASN A 690 12.15 -3.73 -49.72
C ASN A 690 11.48 -4.42 -48.53
N HIS A 691 10.15 -4.31 -48.37
CA HIS A 691 9.38 -4.87 -47.23
C HIS A 691 9.62 -6.37 -46.97
N THR A 692 9.98 -7.15 -47.96
CA THR A 692 10.34 -8.57 -47.83
C THR A 692 11.64 -8.81 -47.02
N LYS A 693 12.47 -7.79 -46.85
CA LYS A 693 13.74 -7.84 -46.12
C LYS A 693 13.70 -7.17 -44.74
N GLU A 694 12.59 -6.54 -44.38
CA GLU A 694 12.45 -5.85 -43.09
C GLU A 694 12.67 -6.79 -41.89
N SER A 695 12.17 -8.03 -41.98
CA SER A 695 12.34 -9.03 -40.91
C SER A 695 13.79 -9.49 -40.68
N CYS A 696 14.71 -9.16 -41.59
CA CYS A 696 16.12 -9.50 -41.50
C CYS A 696 16.97 -8.36 -40.92
N ILE A 697 16.39 -7.20 -40.63
CA ILE A 697 17.12 -6.07 -40.08
C ILE A 697 17.33 -6.28 -38.56
N GLU A 698 18.57 -6.23 -38.11
CA GLU A 698 18.86 -6.36 -36.68
C GLU A 698 18.27 -5.20 -35.89
N ARG A 699 17.62 -5.51 -34.77
CA ARG A 699 17.06 -4.50 -33.83
C ARG A 699 18.09 -3.47 -33.38
N SER A 700 19.34 -3.86 -33.26
CA SER A 700 20.47 -2.98 -32.92
C SER A 700 20.64 -1.84 -33.92
N ILE A 701 20.45 -2.09 -35.23
CA ILE A 701 20.53 -1.10 -36.33
C ILE A 701 19.39 -0.09 -36.19
N ILE A 702 18.16 -0.58 -36.00
CA ILE A 702 16.95 0.27 -35.87
C ILE A 702 17.07 1.17 -34.64
N ARG A 703 17.51 0.59 -33.52
CA ARG A 703 17.75 1.34 -32.29
C ARG A 703 18.78 2.46 -32.47
N LYS A 704 19.91 2.15 -33.10
CA LYS A 704 20.94 3.14 -33.40
C LYS A 704 20.44 4.26 -34.33
N TRP A 705 19.67 3.90 -35.34
CA TRP A 705 19.05 4.88 -36.25
C TRP A 705 18.04 5.77 -35.49
N LEU A 706 17.17 5.19 -34.66
CA LEU A 706 16.21 5.94 -33.82
C LEU A 706 16.95 6.94 -32.94
N LEU A 707 18.04 6.55 -32.29
CA LEU A 707 18.83 7.42 -31.40
C LEU A 707 19.41 8.63 -32.20
N ASN A 708 19.85 8.43 -33.44
CA ASN A 708 20.38 9.49 -34.29
C ASN A 708 19.28 10.39 -34.88
N ASN A 709 18.04 9.92 -34.92
CA ASN A 709 16.90 10.59 -35.55
C ASN A 709 15.73 10.81 -34.61
N THR A 710 15.96 10.82 -33.27
CA THR A 710 14.91 10.82 -32.25
C THR A 710 13.86 11.88 -32.48
N ASP A 711 14.24 13.15 -32.61
CA ASP A 711 13.29 14.25 -32.75
C ASP A 711 12.55 14.19 -34.08
N LYS A 712 13.21 13.79 -35.15
CA LYS A 712 12.59 13.58 -36.46
C LYS A 712 11.51 12.50 -36.41
N VAL A 713 11.83 11.34 -35.83
CA VAL A 713 10.92 10.20 -35.75
C VAL A 713 9.74 10.52 -34.80
N LEU A 714 9.98 11.09 -33.65
CA LEU A 714 8.92 11.43 -32.70
C LEU A 714 7.97 12.51 -33.25
N ASN A 715 8.49 13.49 -34.02
CA ASN A 715 7.67 14.49 -34.70
C ASN A 715 6.85 13.89 -35.84
N LEU A 716 7.43 12.97 -36.59
CA LEU A 716 6.73 12.27 -37.69
C LEU A 716 5.59 11.40 -37.15
N LEU A 717 5.79 10.77 -35.99
CA LEU A 717 4.79 9.92 -35.34
C LEU A 717 3.88 10.71 -34.37
N ASN A 718 3.91 12.05 -34.39
CA ASN A 718 3.09 12.85 -33.49
C ASN A 718 1.61 12.47 -33.58
N ASP A 719 0.92 12.38 -32.44
CA ASP A 719 -0.46 11.93 -32.25
C ASP A 719 -0.74 10.45 -32.65
N ARG A 720 0.30 9.65 -32.95
CA ARG A 720 0.15 8.19 -33.13
C ARG A 720 0.06 7.52 -31.78
N GLU A 721 -0.73 6.44 -31.74
CA GLU A 721 -1.00 5.64 -30.56
C GLU A 721 -0.57 4.18 -30.74
N PHE A 722 0.04 3.59 -29.71
CA PHE A 722 0.49 2.21 -29.71
C PHE A 722 -0.07 1.50 -28.49
N TYR A 723 -1.07 0.65 -28.71
CA TYR A 723 -1.77 -0.05 -27.63
C TYR A 723 -1.13 -1.41 -27.35
N GLY A 724 -0.88 -1.68 -26.04
CA GLY A 724 -0.46 -2.97 -25.53
C GLY A 724 -1.46 -3.52 -24.50
N GLU A 725 -1.70 -4.83 -24.57
CA GLU A 725 -2.51 -5.58 -23.61
C GLU A 725 -1.84 -6.91 -23.32
N TYR A 726 -1.80 -7.28 -22.06
CA TYR A 726 -1.44 -8.61 -21.60
C TYR A 726 -2.54 -9.13 -20.66
N ARG A 727 -2.94 -10.37 -20.89
CA ARG A 727 -3.95 -11.06 -20.07
C ARG A 727 -3.34 -12.31 -19.46
N GLY A 728 -3.31 -12.38 -18.14
CA GLY A 728 -2.94 -13.60 -17.42
C GLY A 728 -4.07 -14.63 -17.49
N ILE A 729 -3.71 -15.86 -17.81
CA ILE A 729 -4.66 -16.99 -17.84
C ILE A 729 -4.38 -17.84 -16.61
N THR A 730 -5.41 -18.03 -15.77
CA THR A 730 -5.35 -18.81 -14.55
C THR A 730 -6.64 -19.65 -14.39
N ASP A 731 -6.57 -20.69 -13.58
CA ASP A 731 -7.69 -21.56 -13.30
C ASP A 731 -8.38 -21.17 -11.97
N PRO A 732 -9.70 -21.35 -11.85
CA PRO A 732 -10.42 -21.15 -10.58
C PRO A 732 -9.90 -22.10 -9.49
N ILE A 733 -10.10 -21.73 -8.23
CA ILE A 733 -9.64 -22.52 -7.08
C ILE A 733 -10.27 -23.94 -7.05
N ASN A 734 -11.49 -24.06 -7.55
CA ASN A 734 -12.21 -25.34 -7.65
C ASN A 734 -12.10 -25.98 -9.05
N SER A 735 -11.04 -25.69 -9.78
CA SER A 735 -10.80 -26.27 -11.09
C SER A 735 -10.78 -27.80 -11.02
N PRO A 736 -11.43 -28.52 -11.94
CA PRO A 736 -11.37 -29.98 -11.99
C PRO A 736 -10.03 -30.51 -12.54
N LYS A 737 -9.11 -29.62 -12.97
CA LYS A 737 -7.79 -30.02 -13.45
C LYS A 737 -6.98 -30.61 -12.29
N GLU A 738 -6.23 -31.64 -12.56
CA GLU A 738 -5.30 -32.24 -11.59
C GLU A 738 -4.25 -31.21 -11.08
N ASN A 739 -3.71 -30.43 -12.00
CA ASN A 739 -2.71 -29.41 -11.71
C ASN A 739 -3.20 -28.04 -12.24
N PRO A 740 -4.05 -27.33 -11.50
CA PRO A 740 -4.57 -26.02 -11.92
C PRO A 740 -3.50 -24.95 -11.83
N VAL A 741 -3.46 -24.03 -12.78
CA VAL A 741 -2.62 -22.84 -12.72
C VAL A 741 -3.35 -21.77 -11.92
N SER A 742 -3.06 -21.69 -10.62
CA SER A 742 -3.71 -20.73 -9.72
C SER A 742 -3.24 -19.29 -9.96
N HIS A 743 -1.95 -19.12 -10.24
CA HIS A 743 -1.33 -17.81 -10.46
C HIS A 743 -0.27 -17.85 -11.55
N VAL A 744 -0.10 -16.73 -12.26
CA VAL A 744 0.87 -16.58 -13.37
C VAL A 744 2.31 -16.72 -12.89
N ALA A 745 2.61 -16.20 -11.69
CA ALA A 745 3.93 -16.30 -11.09
C ALA A 745 3.86 -16.28 -9.57
N TYR A 746 4.84 -16.93 -8.93
CA TYR A 746 5.09 -16.86 -7.49
C TYR A 746 6.48 -16.28 -7.21
N GLY A 747 6.57 -15.35 -6.27
CA GLY A 747 7.81 -14.96 -5.61
C GLY A 747 8.02 -15.78 -4.34
N TYR A 748 9.28 -15.93 -3.93
CA TYR A 748 9.70 -16.67 -2.74
C TYR A 748 10.57 -15.77 -1.86
N ALA A 749 10.48 -15.96 -0.55
CA ALA A 749 11.31 -15.20 0.39
C ALA A 749 11.67 -16.01 1.62
N THR A 750 12.88 -15.75 2.12
CA THR A 750 13.37 -16.21 3.42
C THR A 750 13.89 -15.01 4.20
N GLN A 751 13.50 -14.87 5.47
CA GLN A 751 14.03 -13.82 6.35
C GLN A 751 14.59 -14.40 7.64
N LEU A 752 15.66 -13.78 8.13
CA LEU A 752 16.22 -14.02 9.46
C LEU A 752 15.96 -12.82 10.35
N ALA A 753 15.62 -13.08 11.60
CA ALA A 753 15.61 -12.09 12.68
C ALA A 753 16.71 -12.45 13.70
N ILE A 754 17.65 -11.54 13.92
CA ILE A 754 18.77 -11.72 14.83
C ILE A 754 18.60 -10.80 16.04
N LEU A 755 18.57 -11.37 17.26
CA LEU A 755 18.47 -10.63 18.51
C LEU A 755 19.83 -10.54 19.23
N ASP A 756 19.95 -9.53 20.07
CA ASP A 756 20.96 -9.53 21.14
C ASP A 756 20.46 -10.29 22.39
N LYS A 757 21.33 -10.47 23.36
CA LYS A 757 21.03 -11.18 24.63
C LYS A 757 19.95 -10.52 25.49
N ASN A 758 19.60 -9.26 25.18
CA ASN A 758 18.53 -8.53 25.85
C ASN A 758 17.19 -8.58 25.09
N GLY A 759 17.14 -9.28 23.96
CA GLY A 759 15.97 -9.39 23.12
C GLY A 759 15.76 -8.21 22.15
N LYS A 760 16.75 -7.30 22.03
CA LYS A 760 16.70 -6.21 21.04
C LYS A 760 17.09 -6.73 19.66
N LEU A 761 16.31 -6.37 18.63
CA LEU A 761 16.65 -6.67 17.25
C LEU A 761 17.95 -5.97 16.83
N LYS A 762 18.92 -6.76 16.39
CA LYS A 762 20.19 -6.30 15.81
C LYS A 762 20.06 -6.14 14.30
N GLU A 763 19.54 -7.18 13.65
CA GLU A 763 19.52 -7.26 12.19
C GLU A 763 18.33 -8.11 11.71
N ILE A 764 17.75 -7.69 10.58
CA ILE A 764 16.88 -8.51 9.74
C ILE A 764 17.63 -8.74 8.42
N VAL A 765 17.84 -10.00 8.03
CA VAL A 765 18.40 -10.35 6.72
C VAL A 765 17.27 -10.90 5.87
N ALA A 766 17.02 -10.29 4.72
CA ALA A 766 15.82 -10.52 3.93
C ALA A 766 16.15 -10.89 2.48
N ALA A 767 16.21 -12.21 2.19
CA ALA A 767 16.41 -12.74 0.85
C ALA A 767 15.09 -12.89 0.12
N HIS A 768 14.96 -12.22 -1.02
CA HIS A 768 13.74 -12.18 -1.83
C HIS A 768 14.03 -12.56 -3.29
N ASP A 769 13.30 -13.52 -3.79
CA ASP A 769 13.24 -13.83 -5.21
C ASP A 769 12.34 -12.81 -5.92
N VAL A 770 12.93 -12.09 -6.85
CA VAL A 770 12.28 -11.06 -7.64
C VAL A 770 12.22 -11.38 -9.14
N GLY A 771 12.65 -12.63 -9.49
CA GLY A 771 12.82 -13.03 -10.89
C GLY A 771 13.91 -12.19 -11.55
N ARG A 772 13.55 -11.02 -12.08
CA ARG A 772 14.47 -9.98 -12.59
C ARG A 772 14.20 -8.64 -11.92
N ALA A 773 15.21 -8.03 -11.31
CA ALA A 773 15.11 -6.70 -10.76
C ALA A 773 15.14 -5.64 -11.87
N ILE A 774 14.01 -5.05 -12.20
CA ILE A 774 13.94 -3.96 -13.19
C ILE A 774 14.71 -2.74 -12.66
N ASN A 775 14.48 -2.38 -11.39
CA ASN A 775 15.17 -1.30 -10.71
C ASN A 775 15.62 -1.76 -9.31
N PRO A 776 16.88 -2.14 -9.12
CA PRO A 776 17.35 -2.73 -7.86
C PRO A 776 17.12 -1.85 -6.63
N ILE A 777 17.38 -0.54 -6.70
CA ILE A 777 17.23 0.36 -5.55
C ILE A 777 15.75 0.49 -5.12
N ASN A 778 14.80 0.41 -6.06
CA ASN A 778 13.38 0.40 -5.74
C ASN A 778 12.97 -0.94 -5.11
N VAL A 779 13.56 -2.06 -5.56
CA VAL A 779 13.36 -3.39 -4.97
C VAL A 779 13.81 -3.40 -3.51
N GLU A 780 15.03 -2.94 -3.22
CA GLU A 780 15.54 -2.82 -1.85
C GLU A 780 14.61 -1.99 -0.97
N GLY A 781 14.18 -0.81 -1.46
CA GLY A 781 13.27 0.05 -0.72
C GLY A 781 11.91 -0.59 -0.43
N GLN A 782 11.41 -1.49 -1.32
CA GLN A 782 10.19 -2.28 -1.04
C GLN A 782 10.44 -3.34 0.04
N ILE A 783 11.61 -3.99 0.06
CA ILE A 783 12.00 -4.97 1.08
C ILE A 783 12.10 -4.27 2.44
N GLU A 784 12.88 -3.20 2.54
CA GLU A 784 13.06 -2.42 3.77
C GLU A 784 11.73 -1.94 4.35
N GLY A 785 10.86 -1.35 3.51
CA GLY A 785 9.56 -0.86 3.92
C GLY A 785 8.60 -1.97 4.37
N GLY A 786 8.62 -3.13 3.71
CA GLY A 786 7.81 -4.29 4.09
C GLY A 786 8.26 -4.91 5.41
N VAL A 787 9.56 -5.05 5.59
CA VAL A 787 10.17 -5.53 6.86
C VAL A 787 9.75 -4.62 8.01
N VAL A 788 9.94 -3.29 7.92
CA VAL A 788 9.62 -2.38 9.03
C VAL A 788 8.12 -2.36 9.34
N MET A 789 7.25 -2.47 8.34
CA MET A 789 5.82 -2.63 8.58
C MET A 789 5.52 -3.89 9.39
N SER A 790 6.19 -5.00 9.07
CA SER A 790 5.99 -6.27 9.78
C SER A 790 6.72 -6.34 11.12
N LEU A 791 7.77 -5.54 11.36
CA LEU A 791 8.33 -5.33 12.71
C LEU A 791 7.25 -4.79 13.66
N GLY A 792 6.51 -3.77 13.19
CA GLY A 792 5.38 -3.23 13.95
C GLY A 792 4.32 -4.29 14.22
N TYR A 793 3.90 -5.01 13.20
CA TYR A 793 2.90 -6.09 13.31
C TYR A 793 3.33 -7.19 14.29
N ALA A 794 4.62 -7.53 14.30
CA ALA A 794 5.16 -8.55 15.20
C ALA A 794 5.26 -8.09 16.66
N LEU A 795 5.57 -6.82 16.90
CA LEU A 795 6.09 -6.40 18.20
C LEU A 795 5.30 -5.31 18.92
N THR A 796 4.65 -4.39 18.18
CA THR A 796 4.14 -3.16 18.81
C THR A 796 2.82 -2.64 18.25
N GLU A 797 2.47 -2.97 17.00
CA GLU A 797 1.25 -2.42 16.40
C GLU A 797 0.01 -3.10 16.96
N ASP A 798 -0.93 -2.27 17.37
CA ASP A 798 -2.21 -2.70 17.89
C ASP A 798 -3.32 -1.74 17.45
N TYR A 799 -4.51 -2.29 17.24
CA TYR A 799 -5.72 -1.55 16.93
C TYR A 799 -6.81 -1.92 17.93
N PRO A 800 -6.69 -1.44 19.18
CA PRO A 800 -7.58 -1.85 20.24
C PRO A 800 -9.01 -1.36 20.03
N LEU A 801 -9.95 -2.27 20.26
CA LEU A 801 -11.39 -2.05 20.21
C LEU A 801 -12.01 -2.17 21.60
N ASN A 802 -12.90 -1.26 21.94
CA ASN A 802 -13.77 -1.38 23.10
C ASN A 802 -15.22 -1.50 22.62
N ASN A 803 -15.83 -2.67 22.76
CA ASN A 803 -17.17 -2.96 22.23
C ASN A 803 -17.31 -2.50 20.78
N CYS A 804 -16.41 -2.94 19.89
CA CYS A 804 -16.35 -2.60 18.46
C CYS A 804 -16.00 -1.13 18.15
N ILE A 805 -15.70 -0.30 19.15
CA ILE A 805 -15.33 1.11 18.97
C ILE A 805 -13.80 1.24 19.01
N PRO A 806 -13.15 1.76 17.94
CA PRO A 806 -11.72 2.01 17.95
C PRO A 806 -11.33 3.06 18.99
N ILE A 807 -10.36 2.74 19.83
CA ILE A 807 -9.81 3.67 20.83
C ILE A 807 -8.40 4.16 20.47
N ALA A 808 -7.84 3.63 19.38
CA ALA A 808 -6.53 4.00 18.87
C ALA A 808 -6.50 5.44 18.34
N LYS A 809 -5.37 6.12 18.58
CA LYS A 809 -4.96 7.36 17.92
C LYS A 809 -3.72 7.07 17.07
N PHE A 810 -3.42 7.92 16.09
CA PHE A 810 -2.24 7.71 15.24
C PHE A 810 -0.94 7.56 16.07
N GLY A 811 -0.80 8.36 17.10
CA GLY A 811 0.35 8.32 18.01
C GLY A 811 0.45 7.08 18.88
N THR A 812 -0.64 6.32 19.06
CA THR A 812 -0.71 5.12 19.93
C THR A 812 -0.81 3.80 19.15
N LEU A 813 -0.77 3.84 17.82
CA LEU A 813 -0.81 2.64 16.96
C LEU A 813 0.42 1.73 17.09
N GLY A 814 1.47 2.13 17.80
CA GLY A 814 2.68 1.32 17.95
C GLY A 814 3.59 1.28 16.71
N LEU A 815 3.45 2.22 15.78
CA LEU A 815 4.26 2.26 14.55
C LEU A 815 5.76 2.38 14.86
N PHE A 816 6.59 1.57 14.24
CA PHE A 816 8.03 1.68 14.34
C PHE A 816 8.54 3.05 13.85
N ARG A 817 9.51 3.60 14.58
CA ARG A 817 10.17 4.89 14.28
C ARG A 817 11.66 4.68 14.08
N ALA A 818 12.31 5.60 13.40
CA ALA A 818 13.72 5.51 13.01
C ALA A 818 14.67 5.00 14.11
N PRO A 819 14.59 5.45 15.40
CA PRO A 819 15.49 4.95 16.45
C PRO A 819 15.33 3.45 16.78
N ALA A 820 14.14 2.88 16.56
CA ALA A 820 13.84 1.49 16.89
C ALA A 820 14.14 0.52 15.73
N VAL A 821 14.39 1.02 14.51
CA VAL A 821 14.64 0.19 13.35
C VAL A 821 16.03 -0.44 13.43
N PRO A 822 16.12 -1.79 13.35
CA PRO A 822 17.39 -2.51 13.33
C PRO A 822 18.14 -2.29 11.99
N ASN A 823 19.31 -2.89 11.86
CA ASN A 823 19.91 -3.05 10.55
C ASN A 823 19.02 -3.95 9.67
N ILE A 824 18.80 -3.57 8.41
CA ILE A 824 18.06 -4.39 7.44
C ILE A 824 18.97 -4.61 6.26
N LEU A 825 19.23 -5.89 5.96
CA LEU A 825 20.07 -6.31 4.84
C LEU A 825 19.21 -6.98 3.77
N PRO A 826 18.79 -6.27 2.71
CA PRO A 826 18.13 -6.88 1.57
C PRO A 826 19.10 -7.74 0.75
N ILE A 827 18.66 -8.92 0.34
CA ILE A 827 19.38 -9.80 -0.61
C ILE A 827 18.42 -10.10 -1.77
N ILE A 828 18.79 -9.64 -2.95
CA ILE A 828 18.01 -9.82 -4.17
C ILE A 828 18.43 -11.15 -4.82
N ILE A 829 17.48 -12.06 -4.99
CA ILE A 829 17.68 -13.31 -5.74
C ILE A 829 17.00 -13.15 -7.09
N GLU A 830 17.78 -13.30 -8.15
CA GLU A 830 17.30 -13.28 -9.53
C GLU A 830 17.32 -14.68 -10.11
N LYS A 831 16.14 -15.31 -10.25
CA LYS A 831 15.97 -16.57 -10.97
C LYS A 831 14.85 -16.38 -11.98
N ASN A 832 15.29 -16.06 -13.20
CA ASN A 832 14.39 -15.74 -14.29
C ASN A 832 14.32 -16.87 -15.32
N THR A 833 13.11 -17.28 -15.65
CA THR A 833 12.83 -18.29 -16.69
C THR A 833 11.65 -17.92 -17.57
N SER A 834 11.11 -16.71 -17.38
CA SER A 834 9.98 -16.15 -18.14
C SER A 834 10.40 -14.91 -18.91
N ASP A 835 9.86 -14.73 -20.11
CA ASP A 835 10.03 -13.51 -20.91
C ASP A 835 9.02 -12.41 -20.53
N LEU A 836 7.98 -12.72 -19.74
CA LEU A 836 6.95 -11.76 -19.34
C LEU A 836 7.55 -10.65 -18.47
N ALA A 837 7.40 -9.41 -18.90
CA ALA A 837 7.99 -8.24 -18.24
C ALA A 837 9.47 -8.48 -17.84
N TYR A 838 10.23 -9.10 -18.73
CA TYR A 838 11.63 -9.51 -18.52
C TYR A 838 11.84 -10.48 -17.35
N GLY A 839 10.81 -11.22 -16.96
CA GLY A 839 10.83 -12.18 -15.87
C GLY A 839 10.71 -11.57 -14.47
N ALA A 840 10.32 -10.31 -14.37
CA ALA A 840 10.11 -9.67 -13.08
C ALA A 840 8.93 -10.29 -12.33
N LYS A 841 9.11 -10.52 -11.02
CA LYS A 841 8.06 -10.93 -10.09
C LYS A 841 7.65 -9.77 -9.20
N GLY A 842 6.39 -9.74 -8.78
CA GLY A 842 5.87 -8.71 -7.88
C GLY A 842 6.39 -8.90 -6.45
N ILE A 843 6.88 -7.82 -5.82
CA ILE A 843 7.43 -7.84 -4.46
C ILE A 843 6.69 -6.91 -3.49
N GLY A 844 5.59 -6.33 -3.90
CA GLY A 844 4.86 -5.35 -3.08
C GLY A 844 4.38 -5.91 -1.74
N GLU A 845 3.99 -7.17 -1.67
CA GLU A 845 3.37 -7.80 -0.50
C GLU A 845 4.31 -8.76 0.23
N ILE A 846 5.05 -9.61 -0.51
CA ILE A 846 5.86 -10.69 0.05
C ILE A 846 6.88 -10.22 1.09
N THR A 847 7.35 -8.99 0.95
CA THR A 847 8.37 -8.38 1.80
C THR A 847 7.95 -8.25 3.27
N SER A 848 6.64 -8.26 3.56
CA SER A 848 6.07 -8.14 4.91
C SER A 848 5.59 -9.47 5.50
N ILE A 849 5.80 -10.61 4.83
CA ILE A 849 5.21 -11.88 5.25
C ILE A 849 6.09 -12.64 6.24
N PRO A 850 7.39 -12.94 5.96
CA PRO A 850 8.18 -13.81 6.82
C PRO A 850 8.68 -13.13 8.11
N THR A 851 8.65 -11.81 8.22
CA THR A 851 9.28 -11.06 9.32
C THR A 851 8.71 -11.45 10.69
N ALA A 852 7.39 -11.51 10.84
CA ALA A 852 6.76 -11.79 12.14
C ALA A 852 7.08 -13.20 12.66
N PRO A 853 6.95 -14.27 11.88
CA PRO A 853 7.33 -15.60 12.35
C PRO A 853 8.85 -15.75 12.56
N ALA A 854 9.70 -15.06 11.79
CA ALA A 854 11.15 -15.07 12.05
C ALA A 854 11.46 -14.43 13.41
N ILE A 855 10.80 -13.33 13.76
CA ILE A 855 10.96 -12.67 15.08
C ILE A 855 10.47 -13.59 16.20
N GLN A 856 9.31 -14.22 16.04
CA GLN A 856 8.80 -15.19 17.00
C GLN A 856 9.80 -16.32 17.26
N GLY A 857 10.37 -16.89 16.19
CA GLY A 857 11.40 -17.93 16.29
C GLY A 857 12.65 -17.44 17.01
N ALA A 858 13.10 -16.21 16.78
CA ALA A 858 14.25 -15.63 17.48
C ALA A 858 14.00 -15.44 18.98
N TYR A 859 12.80 -14.97 19.37
CA TYR A 859 12.42 -14.89 20.79
C TYR A 859 12.28 -16.26 21.44
N TYR A 860 11.76 -17.26 20.68
CA TYR A 860 11.70 -18.64 21.19
C TYR A 860 13.10 -19.21 21.46
N MET A 861 14.07 -18.93 20.59
CA MET A 861 15.48 -19.30 20.82
C MET A 861 16.10 -18.57 22.03
N LEU A 862 15.66 -17.34 22.33
CA LEU A 862 16.17 -16.54 23.42
C LEU A 862 15.72 -17.03 24.81
N ASP A 863 14.40 -17.31 24.96
CA ASP A 863 13.79 -17.50 26.29
C ASP A 863 12.92 -18.76 26.41
N HIS A 864 12.84 -19.58 25.37
CA HIS A 864 12.05 -20.81 25.29
C HIS A 864 10.54 -20.63 25.57
N LYS A 865 10.02 -19.38 25.48
CA LYS A 865 8.59 -19.09 25.57
C LYS A 865 7.97 -19.11 24.17
N PHE A 866 7.14 -20.12 23.90
CA PHE A 866 6.45 -20.21 22.60
C PHE A 866 5.24 -19.29 22.55
N ARG A 867 5.35 -18.22 21.81
CA ARG A 867 4.32 -17.19 21.65
C ARG A 867 3.46 -17.47 20.43
N THR A 868 2.14 -17.40 20.58
CA THR A 868 1.17 -17.73 19.55
C THR A 868 0.26 -16.55 19.16
N THR A 869 0.46 -15.41 19.80
CA THR A 869 -0.37 -14.21 19.60
C THR A 869 0.48 -13.04 19.11
N LEU A 870 -0.05 -12.26 18.18
CA LEU A 870 0.55 -10.99 17.76
C LEU A 870 -0.24 -9.80 18.32
N PRO A 871 0.42 -8.66 18.62
CA PRO A 871 1.87 -8.52 18.70
C PRO A 871 2.43 -9.35 19.86
N LEU A 872 3.67 -9.83 19.71
CA LEU A 872 4.33 -10.69 20.72
C LEU A 872 4.46 -9.98 22.07
N GLU A 873 4.08 -10.66 23.13
CA GLU A 873 4.18 -10.17 24.52
C GLU A 873 5.50 -10.58 25.17
N ASP A 874 5.84 -9.98 26.30
CA ASP A 874 7.10 -10.23 27.03
C ASP A 874 8.32 -10.11 26.11
N THR A 875 8.42 -9.04 25.36
CA THR A 875 9.54 -8.74 24.47
C THR A 875 10.30 -7.50 24.94
N PHE A 876 11.45 -7.20 24.32
CA PHE A 876 12.15 -5.93 24.53
C PHE A 876 11.27 -4.71 24.19
N TYR A 877 10.34 -4.87 23.26
CA TYR A 877 9.51 -3.79 22.69
C TYR A 877 8.13 -3.66 23.35
N LYS A 878 7.63 -4.72 23.98
CA LYS A 878 6.33 -4.77 24.66
C LYS A 878 6.47 -5.64 25.90
N LYS A 879 6.33 -5.00 27.05
CA LYS A 879 6.38 -5.65 28.37
C LYS A 879 4.99 -6.04 28.82
#